data_8cd55465308f8e93ef02edd0efd990c9
#
_entry.id   8cd55465308f8e93ef02edd0efd990c9
#
_cell.length_a   1.000
_cell.length_b   1.000
_cell.length_c   1.000
_cell.angle_alpha   90.00
_cell.angle_beta   90.00
_cell.angle_gamma   90.00
#
_symmetry.space_group_name_H-M   'P 1'
#
loop_
_entity.id
_entity.type
_entity.pdbx_description
1 polymer ?
#
loop_
_entity_poly.entity_id
_entity_poly.type
_entity_poly.pdbx_seq_one_letter_code
_entity_poly.pdbx_strand_id
1 'polypeptide(L)'
;MRTHERLLHVPAVAATACAGTALGLLLTTASGVAQSAAAPVADVSTASSARAAGESVLLDETFTGTSVADPGFVPLDTACLTGASAEPPAGQSQIGPCDDPDSQMTPPVPTPGQTPGWLQLTDHDYYRVGGMLYNRPLPGNGGLDVTFEQYQYGTGGAGADGIGFFLVDGSVDLTKAGANGGSLGYAQRNLEPGVDGGYLGVGLDAYGNFANDAELRGNGCPDDQKSPVTSQLPVPDTVTLRGPGQGDDGYCFLDSTIEADATQASGFRSTLPGSLREQGTDPLPAKRTVHITVSAETRPTVDVEIDFDDGAGFQPVLSTRMTADAPPTYKFGFSGSTGGSIDTHLVRALQASSVDELDQLNLVKTVAPPDNAATEPFEVGDTVHYQFLVTNTGTSELTDVHVTDPSVTDVTCPSTTLGPMGSATSSMVCEATHVLTEADVVNDTFTNTATAQGTAGTNDVTSNESSASVPVEKLDQALEISKTAEPQEAEPGDPVTYTVTATNSGQTTLSPAHLTDDLSGVLDDASLTAGPTATTGTAQVTGNTLDWSGELAPGATATITYTVTVDDPDEGDAVLRNAVTSDTPGARCAADEAPDLPCTSEVPVTNPSPSPSPSPTDDCPSPSPSDSPSPSPSDSPSPSPSDSTSPSPRPTHTHTHGPGPSWTPGPDPTHGNHHGGGGGDHGGMADTGSAATGAGIAAVLLLLAGFATVRLTFRARGRH
;
A
#
# COMPACT_ATOMS: atom_id res chain seq x y z
N MET A 1 5.53 81.25 3.78
CA MET A 1 4.77 82.33 3.17
C MET A 1 3.35 81.93 3.04
N ARG A 2 2.46 82.59 3.82
CA ARG A 2 0.99 82.83 3.63
C ARG A 2 0.12 81.65 3.29
N THR A 3 -0.60 81.07 4.27
CA THR A 3 -1.95 81.47 4.81
C THR A 3 -3.05 81.66 3.75
N HIS A 4 -4.08 80.82 3.80
CA HIS A 4 -5.49 81.34 3.93
C HIS A 4 -6.45 80.22 4.31
N GLU A 5 -7.06 80.41 5.49
CA GLU A 5 -8.31 79.80 5.97
C GLU A 5 -9.48 80.23 5.10
N ARG A 6 -10.53 79.45 5.05
CA ARG A 6 -11.94 79.98 5.17
C ARG A 6 -12.90 78.86 5.68
N LEU A 7 -13.51 79.26 6.80
CA LEU A 7 -14.73 78.72 7.42
C LEU A 7 -15.98 79.00 6.60
N LEU A 8 -17.07 78.40 7.10
CA LEU A 8 -18.53 78.73 7.01
C LEU A 8 -19.34 77.69 6.18
N HIS A 9 -20.51 77.14 6.51
CA HIS A 9 -21.56 77.47 7.49
C HIS A 9 -22.49 76.23 7.62
N VAL A 10 -23.03 75.99 8.85
CA VAL A 10 -24.19 75.16 9.18
C VAL A 10 -25.47 75.96 8.89
N PRO A 11 -26.59 75.32 8.57
CA PRO A 11 -27.76 75.57 9.45
C PRO A 11 -28.53 74.34 9.90
N ALA A 12 -28.91 74.40 11.18
CA ALA A 12 -29.91 73.55 11.82
C ALA A 12 -31.31 74.10 11.50
N VAL A 13 -32.29 73.16 11.39
CA VAL A 13 -33.75 73.50 11.60
C VAL A 13 -34.39 72.43 12.41
N ALA A 14 -35.02 72.90 13.42
CA ALA A 14 -35.80 72.50 14.55
C ALA A 14 -37.07 71.61 14.27
N ALA A 15 -37.30 70.70 15.16
CA ALA A 15 -38.37 70.48 16.12
C ALA A 15 -39.85 70.53 15.61
N THR A 16 -40.60 69.47 15.94
CA THR A 16 -41.91 69.68 16.57
C THR A 16 -42.33 68.47 17.43
N ALA A 17 -42.67 68.73 18.69
CA ALA A 17 -43.16 67.85 19.71
C ALA A 17 -44.67 67.62 19.60
N CYS A 18 -45.18 66.53 20.10
CA CYS A 18 -46.46 66.50 20.78
C CYS A 18 -46.56 65.42 21.83
N ALA A 19 -47.05 65.83 22.93
CA ALA A 19 -47.19 65.42 24.29
C ALA A 19 -48.24 64.34 24.57
N GLY A 20 -48.16 63.74 25.74
CA GLY A 20 -49.31 63.10 26.40
C GLY A 20 -48.96 62.12 27.51
N THR A 21 -48.84 62.64 28.73
CA THR A 21 -49.33 62.26 30.09
C THR A 21 -48.94 60.90 30.67
N ALA A 22 -48.10 60.84 31.65
CA ALA A 22 -48.16 61.02 33.10
C ALA A 22 -48.86 59.87 33.90
N LEU A 23 -48.12 59.31 34.82
CA LEU A 23 -48.39 59.14 36.28
C LEU A 23 -47.74 57.83 36.85
N GLY A 24 -47.04 58.01 37.95
CA GLY A 24 -46.80 56.91 38.89
C GLY A 24 -45.42 56.78 39.47
N LEU A 25 -45.13 57.53 40.46
CA LEU A 25 -43.97 57.56 41.35
C LEU A 25 -43.98 56.38 42.32
N LEU A 26 -42.87 55.62 42.43
CA LEU A 26 -42.47 55.01 43.70
C LEU A 26 -40.95 54.70 43.66
N LEU A 27 -40.20 55.42 44.48
CA LEU A 27 -38.81 55.15 44.78
C LEU A 27 -38.70 53.96 45.71
N THR A 28 -37.81 52.99 45.35
CA THR A 28 -37.07 52.18 46.30
C THR A 28 -35.66 52.04 45.82
N THR A 29 -34.70 52.50 46.57
CA THR A 29 -33.28 52.37 46.42
C THR A 29 -32.84 50.93 46.75
N ALA A 30 -32.23 50.22 45.78
CA ALA A 30 -31.41 49.05 46.06
C ALA A 30 -30.17 49.12 45.19
N SER A 31 -29.00 49.16 45.85
CA SER A 31 -27.68 49.09 45.20
C SER A 31 -27.47 47.69 44.61
N GLY A 32 -27.52 47.56 43.29
CA GLY A 32 -27.22 46.35 42.57
C GLY A 32 -25.98 46.58 41.69
N VAL A 33 -24.99 45.76 41.91
CA VAL A 33 -23.77 45.64 41.12
C VAL A 33 -24.17 45.34 39.66
N ALA A 34 -23.76 46.18 38.73
CA ALA A 34 -24.00 45.94 37.31
C ALA A 34 -23.17 44.75 36.83
N GLN A 35 -23.81 43.62 36.65
CA GLN A 35 -23.29 42.48 35.92
C GLN A 35 -23.52 42.77 34.43
N SER A 36 -22.40 42.93 33.72
CA SER A 36 -22.40 43.04 32.26
C SER A 36 -22.97 41.76 31.69
N ALA A 37 -24.16 41.77 31.13
CA ALA A 37 -24.70 40.66 30.37
C ALA A 37 -23.92 40.59 29.03
N ALA A 38 -23.19 39.51 28.81
CA ALA A 38 -22.68 39.18 27.50
C ALA A 38 -23.83 39.07 26.51
N ALA A 39 -23.69 39.67 25.36
CA ALA A 39 -24.64 39.52 24.26
C ALA A 39 -24.74 38.04 23.88
N PRO A 40 -25.91 37.52 23.54
CA PRO A 40 -26.00 36.14 23.04
C PRO A 40 -25.18 36.07 21.74
N VAL A 41 -24.25 35.12 21.73
CA VAL A 41 -23.56 34.69 20.51
C VAL A 41 -24.70 34.26 19.55
N ALA A 42 -24.76 34.88 18.40
CA ALA A 42 -25.67 34.48 17.34
C ALA A 42 -25.39 32.99 17.02
N ASP A 43 -26.44 32.17 17.05
CA ASP A 43 -26.39 30.81 16.50
C ASP A 43 -25.72 30.88 15.15
N VAL A 44 -24.68 30.08 14.99
CA VAL A 44 -24.05 29.83 13.70
C VAL A 44 -25.12 29.15 12.86
N SER A 45 -25.82 29.95 12.09
CA SER A 45 -26.70 29.48 11.02
C SER A 45 -25.78 28.66 10.09
N THR A 46 -25.95 27.36 10.13
CA THR A 46 -25.44 26.47 9.09
C THR A 46 -25.98 26.98 7.78
N ALA A 47 -25.17 27.69 7.00
CA ALA A 47 -25.42 27.92 5.61
C ALA A 47 -25.29 26.54 4.92
N SER A 48 -26.39 25.79 4.92
CA SER A 48 -26.56 24.66 4.04
C SER A 48 -26.49 25.24 2.62
N SER A 49 -25.33 25.12 1.99
CA SER A 49 -25.22 25.28 0.54
C SER A 49 -26.28 24.37 -0.08
N ALA A 50 -27.04 24.90 -1.02
CA ALA A 50 -28.09 24.15 -1.71
C ALA A 50 -27.39 22.96 -2.41
N ARG A 51 -27.61 21.78 -1.86
CA ARG A 51 -27.01 20.52 -2.29
C ARG A 51 -27.44 20.21 -3.70
N ALA A 52 -26.50 19.76 -4.54
CA ALA A 52 -26.83 19.23 -5.86
C ALA A 52 -27.64 17.92 -5.68
N ALA A 53 -28.65 17.71 -6.53
CA ALA A 53 -29.40 16.45 -6.52
C ALA A 53 -28.48 15.34 -7.06
N GLY A 54 -28.22 14.30 -6.24
CA GLY A 54 -27.34 13.18 -6.60
C GLY A 54 -26.21 12.91 -5.62
N GLU A 55 -25.96 13.83 -4.67
CA GLU A 55 -24.92 13.67 -3.66
C GLU A 55 -25.35 12.79 -2.48
N SER A 56 -24.50 11.86 -2.06
CA SER A 56 -24.68 11.06 -0.83
C SER A 56 -23.73 11.57 0.26
N VAL A 57 -24.28 11.96 1.46
CA VAL A 57 -23.45 12.34 2.61
C VAL A 57 -22.70 11.13 3.11
N LEU A 58 -21.39 11.25 3.15
CA LEU A 58 -20.50 10.22 3.70
C LEU A 58 -20.09 10.58 5.13
N LEU A 59 -19.91 11.88 5.44
CA LEU A 59 -19.42 12.34 6.72
C LEU A 59 -19.75 13.81 6.96
N ASP A 60 -20.05 14.15 8.25
CA ASP A 60 -20.19 15.53 8.73
C ASP A 60 -19.54 15.61 10.13
N GLU A 61 -18.42 16.33 10.27
CA GLU A 61 -17.67 16.46 11.52
C GLU A 61 -17.27 17.94 11.74
N THR A 62 -17.71 18.49 12.83
CA THR A 62 -17.46 19.91 13.15
C THR A 62 -16.09 20.16 13.78
N PHE A 63 -15.51 19.21 14.47
CA PHE A 63 -14.34 19.34 15.35
C PHE A 63 -14.49 20.41 16.45
N THR A 64 -15.70 20.85 16.72
CA THR A 64 -15.96 21.91 17.71
C THR A 64 -16.19 21.39 19.12
N GLY A 65 -16.41 20.09 19.26
CA GLY A 65 -16.74 19.41 20.50
C GLY A 65 -15.53 19.02 21.34
N THR A 66 -15.80 18.19 22.36
CA THR A 66 -14.79 17.56 23.22
C THR A 66 -14.34 16.18 22.71
N SER A 67 -14.97 15.69 21.65
CA SER A 67 -14.67 14.44 20.96
C SER A 67 -15.17 14.55 19.52
N VAL A 68 -14.68 13.70 18.63
CA VAL A 68 -15.22 13.54 17.28
C VAL A 68 -16.46 12.64 17.31
N ALA A 69 -17.35 12.80 16.32
CA ALA A 69 -18.58 12.02 16.24
C ALA A 69 -18.32 10.59 15.74
N ASP A 70 -17.41 10.42 14.79
CA ASP A 70 -17.08 9.11 14.21
C ASP A 70 -15.74 8.58 14.76
N PRO A 71 -15.72 7.35 15.36
CA PRO A 71 -14.50 6.75 15.85
C PRO A 71 -13.48 6.36 14.75
N GLY A 72 -13.85 6.49 13.48
CA GLY A 72 -12.93 6.30 12.35
C GLY A 72 -11.85 7.37 12.23
N PHE A 73 -11.96 8.49 12.94
CA PHE A 73 -10.90 9.49 13.00
C PHE A 73 -9.77 9.04 13.91
N VAL A 74 -8.56 8.98 13.38
CA VAL A 74 -7.34 8.62 14.12
C VAL A 74 -6.30 9.73 13.98
N PRO A 75 -5.57 10.10 15.05
CA PRO A 75 -4.50 11.06 14.98
C PRO A 75 -3.29 10.44 14.29
N LEU A 76 -2.59 11.27 13.53
CA LEU A 76 -1.25 11.02 13.02
C LEU A 76 -0.29 11.96 13.75
N ASP A 77 0.76 11.39 14.33
CA ASP A 77 1.72 12.15 15.14
C ASP A 77 1.02 12.92 16.30
N THR A 78 1.09 14.26 16.28
CA THR A 78 0.69 15.11 17.43
C THR A 78 -0.63 15.87 17.25
N ALA A 79 -1.48 15.48 16.29
CA ALA A 79 -2.78 16.13 16.13
C ALA A 79 -3.70 15.89 17.33
N CYS A 80 -4.46 16.92 17.73
CA CYS A 80 -5.28 16.92 18.95
C CYS A 80 -6.55 17.77 18.80
N LEU A 81 -7.53 17.60 19.70
CA LEU A 81 -8.73 18.42 19.79
C LEU A 81 -8.57 19.52 20.84
N THR A 82 -8.63 20.77 20.41
CA THR A 82 -8.52 21.91 21.34
C THR A 82 -9.72 22.04 22.29
N GLY A 83 -10.89 21.52 21.90
CA GLY A 83 -12.09 21.51 22.73
C GLY A 83 -12.10 20.41 23.80
N ALA A 84 -11.26 19.39 23.65
CA ALA A 84 -11.17 18.29 24.62
C ALA A 84 -10.37 18.70 25.86
N SER A 85 -10.72 18.12 27.01
CA SER A 85 -10.04 18.32 28.29
C SER A 85 -9.74 16.98 29.00
N ALA A 86 -10.02 15.88 28.36
CA ALA A 86 -9.73 14.54 28.84
C ALA A 86 -9.60 13.58 27.65
N GLU A 87 -8.84 12.51 27.83
CA GLU A 87 -8.74 11.43 26.86
C GLU A 87 -10.11 10.84 26.51
N PRO A 88 -10.36 10.49 25.25
CA PRO A 88 -11.61 9.86 24.83
C PRO A 88 -11.77 8.50 25.50
N PRO A 89 -13.01 8.06 25.82
CA PRO A 89 -13.27 6.73 26.34
C PRO A 89 -12.77 5.64 25.37
N ALA A 90 -12.30 4.53 25.91
CA ALA A 90 -11.87 3.37 25.14
C ALA A 90 -12.97 2.91 24.15
N GLY A 91 -12.63 2.72 22.88
CA GLY A 91 -13.54 2.34 21.79
C GLY A 91 -14.23 3.52 21.09
N GLN A 92 -13.90 4.76 21.46
CA GLN A 92 -14.21 5.98 20.71
C GLN A 92 -12.99 6.47 19.94
N SER A 93 -13.12 7.63 19.27
CA SER A 93 -12.01 8.25 18.55
C SER A 93 -10.75 8.32 19.40
N GLN A 94 -9.61 8.13 18.76
CA GLN A 94 -8.29 8.20 19.40
C GLN A 94 -7.72 9.63 19.48
N ILE A 95 -8.42 10.65 18.93
CA ILE A 95 -7.93 12.03 18.97
C ILE A 95 -8.16 12.59 20.37
N GLY A 96 -7.08 12.74 21.11
CA GLY A 96 -7.05 13.24 22.48
C GLY A 96 -7.02 14.76 22.61
N PRO A 97 -6.93 15.26 23.88
CA PRO A 97 -6.86 16.70 24.17
C PRO A 97 -5.48 17.27 23.82
N CYS A 98 -5.44 18.56 23.53
CA CYS A 98 -4.19 19.28 23.27
C CYS A 98 -3.39 19.60 24.56
N ASP A 99 -3.88 19.28 25.72
CA ASP A 99 -3.20 19.49 27.02
C ASP A 99 -2.40 18.26 27.49
N ASP A 100 -2.36 17.18 26.70
CA ASP A 100 -1.48 16.05 26.91
C ASP A 100 0.00 16.48 26.85
N PRO A 101 0.90 15.93 27.68
CA PRO A 101 2.33 16.24 27.65
C PRO A 101 3.01 16.02 26.30
N ASP A 102 2.46 15.11 25.46
CA ASP A 102 2.94 14.84 24.12
C ASP A 102 2.28 15.74 23.05
N SER A 103 1.27 16.53 23.42
CA SER A 103 0.59 17.47 22.54
C SER A 103 1.38 18.77 22.36
N GLN A 104 1.08 19.46 21.29
CA GLN A 104 1.76 20.69 20.89
C GLN A 104 0.98 21.89 21.44
N MET A 105 1.64 22.72 22.23
CA MET A 105 1.02 23.82 22.98
C MET A 105 1.74 25.16 22.89
N THR A 106 2.70 25.33 21.98
CA THR A 106 3.42 26.60 21.83
C THR A 106 2.50 27.67 21.23
N PRO A 107 2.15 28.76 21.98
CA PRO A 107 1.27 29.81 21.50
C PRO A 107 1.81 30.58 20.29
N PRO A 108 0.89 31.11 19.43
CA PRO A 108 -0.53 31.26 19.67
C PRO A 108 -1.35 30.02 19.26
N VAL A 109 -1.97 29.36 20.22
CA VAL A 109 -2.92 28.26 20.01
C VAL A 109 -4.22 28.56 20.75
N PRO A 110 -5.36 27.96 20.35
CA PRO A 110 -6.60 28.06 21.12
C PRO A 110 -6.41 27.58 22.56
N THR A 111 -7.17 28.14 23.51
CA THR A 111 -7.14 27.70 24.89
C THR A 111 -7.75 26.30 25.02
N PRO A 112 -7.04 25.29 25.55
CA PRO A 112 -7.55 23.94 25.68
C PRO A 112 -8.78 23.82 26.53
N GLY A 113 -9.68 22.88 26.17
CA GLY A 113 -10.94 22.67 26.87
C GLY A 113 -12.01 23.72 26.61
N GLN A 114 -11.76 24.68 25.72
CA GLN A 114 -12.76 25.69 25.32
C GLN A 114 -13.52 25.24 24.07
N THR A 115 -14.84 25.25 24.15
CA THR A 115 -15.72 24.99 23.03
C THR A 115 -16.42 26.27 22.57
N PRO A 116 -16.62 26.49 21.27
CA PRO A 116 -16.26 25.61 20.15
C PRO A 116 -14.75 25.51 19.93
N GLY A 117 -14.25 24.27 19.77
CA GLY A 117 -12.84 23.95 19.52
C GLY A 117 -12.45 23.83 18.04
N TRP A 118 -11.33 23.25 17.80
CA TRP A 118 -10.75 22.90 16.49
C TRP A 118 -9.98 21.59 16.57
N LEU A 119 -9.80 20.92 15.43
CA LEU A 119 -8.71 19.97 15.22
C LEU A 119 -7.42 20.78 15.02
N GLN A 120 -6.47 20.68 15.94
CA GLN A 120 -5.15 21.26 15.82
C GLN A 120 -4.20 20.25 15.19
N LEU A 121 -3.60 20.61 14.04
CA LEU A 121 -2.61 19.79 13.35
C LEU A 121 -1.20 20.12 13.86
N THR A 122 -0.85 21.41 13.97
CA THR A 122 0.40 21.85 14.58
C THR A 122 0.17 23.10 15.46
N ASP A 123 1.03 23.26 16.45
CA ASP A 123 1.20 24.48 17.21
C ASP A 123 2.21 25.45 16.52
N HIS A 124 2.52 26.56 17.19
CA HIS A 124 3.44 27.58 16.69
C HIS A 124 4.90 27.27 17.11
N ASP A 125 5.42 26.09 16.71
CA ASP A 125 6.80 25.68 16.98
C ASP A 125 7.47 25.11 15.73
N TYR A 126 8.80 25.01 15.76
CA TYR A 126 9.62 24.60 14.61
C TYR A 126 9.61 23.10 14.39
N TYR A 127 9.67 22.69 13.09
CA TYR A 127 9.83 21.29 12.67
C TYR A 127 8.75 20.36 13.21
N ARG A 128 7.51 20.85 13.24
CA ARG A 128 6.34 20.06 13.62
C ARG A 128 5.70 19.41 12.40
N VAL A 129 5.11 18.27 12.62
CA VAL A 129 4.15 17.65 11.73
C VAL A 129 3.09 16.98 12.59
N GLY A 130 1.84 17.11 12.20
CA GLY A 130 0.73 16.44 12.81
C GLY A 130 -0.37 16.26 11.78
N GLY A 131 -1.20 15.26 11.95
CA GLY A 131 -2.25 14.98 10.99
C GLY A 131 -3.40 14.19 11.59
N MET A 132 -4.40 13.96 10.79
CA MET A 132 -5.56 13.14 11.09
C MET A 132 -5.91 12.33 9.85
N LEU A 133 -6.21 11.05 10.05
CA LEU A 133 -6.76 10.17 9.03
C LEU A 133 -8.19 9.78 9.40
N TYR A 134 -9.10 9.88 8.44
CA TYR A 134 -10.36 9.16 8.50
C TYR A 134 -10.10 7.72 8.01
N ASN A 135 -9.87 6.81 8.97
CA ASN A 135 -9.40 5.44 8.73
C ASN A 135 -10.53 4.48 8.36
N ARG A 136 -11.54 4.96 7.62
CA ARG A 136 -12.57 4.13 7.00
C ARG A 136 -12.57 4.38 5.50
N PRO A 137 -12.40 3.33 4.69
CA PRO A 137 -12.45 3.48 3.26
C PRO A 137 -13.81 4.03 2.77
N LEU A 138 -13.78 5.05 1.94
CA LEU A 138 -14.93 5.63 1.26
C LEU A 138 -14.95 5.13 -0.20
N PRO A 139 -16.14 4.91 -0.79
CA PRO A 139 -16.22 4.48 -2.18
C PRO A 139 -15.60 5.50 -3.14
N GLY A 140 -14.71 5.03 -4.04
CA GLY A 140 -14.09 5.89 -5.04
C GLY A 140 -14.94 6.10 -6.30
N ASN A 141 -15.88 5.19 -6.57
CA ASN A 141 -16.70 5.19 -7.78
C ASN A 141 -17.79 6.29 -7.83
N GLY A 142 -18.11 6.91 -6.68
CA GLY A 142 -19.02 8.06 -6.62
C GLY A 142 -18.29 9.41 -6.68
N GLY A 143 -16.97 9.41 -6.81
CA GLY A 143 -16.18 10.62 -6.60
C GLY A 143 -16.20 11.08 -5.14
N LEU A 144 -15.62 12.23 -4.87
CA LEU A 144 -15.57 12.79 -3.51
C LEU A 144 -15.71 14.31 -3.58
N ASP A 145 -16.63 14.85 -2.77
CA ASP A 145 -16.84 16.26 -2.55
C ASP A 145 -16.56 16.57 -1.08
N VAL A 146 -15.57 17.44 -0.81
CA VAL A 146 -15.11 17.74 0.55
C VAL A 146 -15.07 19.24 0.76
N THR A 147 -15.76 19.70 1.81
CA THR A 147 -15.68 21.09 2.26
C THR A 147 -15.19 21.12 3.70
N PHE A 148 -14.28 22.05 4.01
CA PHE A 148 -13.76 22.26 5.37
C PHE A 148 -13.28 23.70 5.58
N GLU A 149 -13.25 24.13 6.83
CA GLU A 149 -12.60 25.39 7.22
C GLU A 149 -11.16 25.13 7.64
N GLN A 150 -10.22 25.85 7.08
CA GLN A 150 -8.81 25.87 7.48
C GLN A 150 -8.42 27.21 8.11
N TYR A 151 -7.46 27.18 9.04
CA TYR A 151 -6.93 28.33 9.73
C TYR A 151 -5.41 28.21 9.84
N GLN A 152 -4.70 29.14 9.21
CA GLN A 152 -3.25 29.27 9.27
C GLN A 152 -2.91 30.65 9.81
N TYR A 153 -2.27 30.72 10.98
CA TYR A 153 -1.99 31.99 11.61
C TYR A 153 -0.77 31.94 12.54
N GLY A 154 -0.15 33.08 12.74
CA GLY A 154 0.99 33.22 13.63
C GLY A 154 1.50 34.65 13.72
N THR A 155 2.43 34.89 14.65
CA THR A 155 2.99 36.22 14.93
C THR A 155 4.19 36.56 14.06
N GLY A 156 4.76 35.62 13.32
CA GLY A 156 5.89 35.78 12.43
C GLY A 156 5.55 36.51 11.14
N GLY A 157 6.54 37.17 10.53
CA GLY A 157 6.38 37.88 9.25
C GLY A 157 6.17 36.93 8.06
N ALA A 158 6.90 35.81 8.03
CA ALA A 158 6.70 34.75 7.07
C ALA A 158 6.20 33.51 7.83
N GLY A 159 4.93 33.16 7.65
CA GLY A 159 4.37 31.94 8.20
C GLY A 159 4.87 30.70 7.45
N ALA A 160 4.75 29.54 8.02
CA ALA A 160 5.14 28.27 7.39
C ALA A 160 4.60 27.05 8.13
N ASP A 161 4.58 25.88 7.51
CA ASP A 161 4.68 25.74 6.06
C ASP A 161 3.28 25.80 5.45
N GLY A 162 2.32 24.97 5.94
CA GLY A 162 0.94 24.95 5.45
C GLY A 162 0.15 23.74 5.93
N ILE A 163 -1.05 23.60 5.37
CA ILE A 163 -1.98 22.48 5.56
C ILE A 163 -2.03 21.65 4.29
N GLY A 164 -1.99 20.32 4.43
CA GLY A 164 -2.29 19.35 3.37
C GLY A 164 -3.63 18.67 3.61
N PHE A 165 -4.47 18.61 2.59
CA PHE A 165 -5.52 17.60 2.47
C PHE A 165 -4.98 16.49 1.60
N PHE A 166 -5.20 15.22 1.96
CA PHE A 166 -4.70 14.13 1.16
C PHE A 166 -5.69 12.96 1.05
N LEU A 167 -5.57 12.23 -0.06
CA LEU A 167 -6.21 10.94 -0.27
C LEU A 167 -5.12 9.86 -0.33
N VAL A 168 -5.41 8.74 0.30
CA VAL A 168 -4.64 7.50 0.17
C VAL A 168 -5.54 6.37 -0.32
N ASP A 169 -4.95 5.31 -0.86
CA ASP A 169 -5.66 4.08 -1.16
C ASP A 169 -6.36 3.56 0.11
N GLY A 170 -7.64 3.17 -0.02
CA GLY A 170 -8.45 2.75 1.11
C GLY A 170 -7.97 1.49 1.83
N SER A 171 -7.09 0.71 1.21
CA SER A 171 -6.47 -0.48 1.81
C SER A 171 -5.30 -0.16 2.75
N VAL A 172 -4.81 1.09 2.77
CA VAL A 172 -3.61 1.48 3.53
C VAL A 172 -3.97 1.93 4.93
N ASP A 173 -3.20 1.50 5.94
CA ASP A 173 -3.27 1.98 7.30
C ASP A 173 -2.07 2.87 7.63
N LEU A 174 -2.36 4.15 7.87
CA LEU A 174 -1.34 5.13 8.25
C LEU A 174 -1.22 5.20 9.78
N THR A 175 0.01 5.23 10.25
CA THR A 175 0.34 5.47 11.68
C THR A 175 1.05 6.80 11.91
N LYS A 176 1.43 7.50 10.81
CA LYS A 176 2.10 8.80 10.87
C LYS A 176 1.84 9.58 9.58
N ALA A 177 2.00 10.89 9.65
CA ALA A 177 2.03 11.76 8.48
C ALA A 177 3.33 11.56 7.68
N GLY A 178 3.40 12.13 6.46
CA GLY A 178 4.61 12.22 5.67
C GLY A 178 5.62 13.23 6.23
N ALA A 179 6.64 13.58 5.44
CA ALA A 179 7.72 14.45 5.89
C ALA A 179 7.22 15.86 6.24
N ASN A 180 7.84 16.48 7.27
CA ASN A 180 7.52 17.82 7.72
C ASN A 180 8.05 18.93 6.77
N GLY A 181 7.89 20.20 7.14
CA GLY A 181 8.33 21.35 6.36
C GLY A 181 7.55 21.49 5.07
N GLY A 182 8.20 21.91 3.99
CA GLY A 182 7.54 22.14 2.69
C GLY A 182 6.96 20.91 2.02
N SER A 183 7.01 19.74 2.63
CA SER A 183 6.33 18.52 2.17
C SER A 183 4.93 18.37 2.75
N LEU A 184 4.54 19.27 3.65
CA LEU A 184 3.22 19.43 4.24
C LEU A 184 2.64 18.13 4.86
N GLY A 185 3.51 17.19 5.29
CA GLY A 185 3.07 15.90 5.83
C GLY A 185 2.46 14.96 4.80
N TYR A 186 2.57 15.24 3.50
CA TYR A 186 2.12 14.37 2.40
C TYR A 186 3.29 13.78 1.63
N ALA A 187 4.15 14.60 1.06
CA ALA A 187 5.24 14.14 0.20
C ALA A 187 6.50 13.75 0.99
N GLN A 188 7.45 13.09 0.32
CA GLN A 188 8.77 12.79 0.88
C GLN A 188 9.66 14.05 0.94
N ARG A 189 10.74 13.98 1.75
CA ARG A 189 11.75 15.01 1.87
C ARG A 189 13.12 14.43 2.23
N ASN A 190 14.13 14.58 1.37
CA ASN A 190 15.51 14.18 1.67
C ASN A 190 15.63 12.76 2.26
N LEU A 191 14.88 11.78 1.74
CA LEU A 191 14.77 10.39 2.21
C LEU A 191 13.93 10.21 3.50
N GLU A 192 13.26 11.23 4.00
CA GLU A 192 12.10 11.05 4.88
C GLU A 192 10.91 10.65 4.00
N PRO A 193 10.24 9.54 4.28
CA PRO A 193 9.13 9.08 3.45
C PRO A 193 7.92 10.01 3.51
N GLY A 194 7.16 10.06 2.42
CA GLY A 194 5.82 10.63 2.42
C GLY A 194 4.80 9.64 3.00
N VAL A 195 3.50 9.94 2.87
CA VAL A 195 2.42 9.04 3.30
C VAL A 195 2.41 7.77 2.46
N ASP A 196 2.25 6.63 3.10
CA ASP A 196 2.11 5.36 2.39
C ASP A 196 0.82 5.33 1.56
N GLY A 197 0.89 4.75 0.35
CA GLY A 197 -0.25 4.66 -0.56
C GLY A 197 -0.86 6.00 -0.96
N GLY A 198 -0.09 7.09 -0.92
CA GLY A 198 -0.54 8.41 -1.33
C GLY A 198 -1.10 8.40 -2.74
N TYR A 199 -2.34 8.94 -2.93
CA TYR A 199 -2.97 9.07 -4.22
C TYR A 199 -3.03 10.53 -4.70
N LEU A 200 -3.44 11.44 -3.82
CA LEU A 200 -3.55 12.87 -4.09
C LEU A 200 -3.15 13.67 -2.84
N GLY A 201 -2.32 14.68 -3.01
CA GLY A 201 -2.05 15.69 -2.00
C GLY A 201 -2.43 17.08 -2.52
N VAL A 202 -3.28 17.78 -1.78
CA VAL A 202 -3.68 19.17 -2.01
C VAL A 202 -3.00 20.02 -0.95
N GLY A 203 -1.94 20.71 -1.30
CA GLY A 203 -1.20 21.57 -0.39
C GLY A 203 -1.73 22.99 -0.38
N LEU A 204 -2.22 23.46 0.76
CA LEU A 204 -2.56 24.87 1.05
C LEU A 204 -1.31 25.51 1.67
N ASP A 205 -0.38 25.89 0.81
CA ASP A 205 1.02 26.19 1.16
C ASP A 205 1.24 27.70 1.36
N ALA A 206 1.21 28.14 2.61
CA ALA A 206 1.45 29.53 2.95
C ALA A 206 2.90 29.97 2.70
N TYR A 207 3.87 29.06 2.88
CA TYR A 207 5.27 29.33 2.66
C TYR A 207 5.70 29.19 1.20
N GLY A 208 5.20 28.18 0.48
CA GLY A 208 5.39 28.01 -0.95
C GLY A 208 6.47 27.02 -1.38
N ASN A 209 6.87 26.08 -0.55
CA ASN A 209 7.83 25.04 -0.90
C ASN A 209 7.20 23.80 -1.54
N PHE A 210 5.91 23.54 -1.31
CA PHE A 210 5.22 22.38 -1.87
C PHE A 210 5.10 22.46 -3.40
N ALA A 211 5.17 23.67 -3.96
CA ALA A 211 5.16 23.91 -5.40
C ALA A 211 6.48 23.55 -6.09
N ASN A 212 7.58 23.31 -5.39
CA ASN A 212 8.88 22.98 -5.98
C ASN A 212 9.35 21.56 -5.65
N ASP A 213 10.32 21.05 -6.41
CA ASP A 213 10.93 19.73 -6.19
C ASP A 213 12.23 19.80 -5.38
N ALA A 214 12.44 20.88 -4.64
CA ALA A 214 13.55 20.97 -3.69
C ALA A 214 13.48 19.85 -2.64
N GLU A 215 14.62 19.50 -2.04
CA GLU A 215 14.71 18.46 -1.03
C GLU A 215 14.25 17.07 -1.52
N LEU A 216 14.44 16.78 -2.81
CA LEU A 216 14.08 15.52 -3.49
C LEU A 216 12.57 15.24 -3.55
N ARG A 217 11.72 16.25 -3.42
CA ARG A 217 10.25 16.10 -3.38
C ARG A 217 9.64 15.48 -4.62
N GLY A 218 10.28 15.60 -5.78
CA GLY A 218 9.89 14.95 -7.04
C GLY A 218 10.77 13.75 -7.40
N ASN A 219 11.37 13.05 -6.42
CA ASN A 219 12.17 11.85 -6.69
C ASN A 219 11.33 10.76 -7.37
N GLY A 220 11.91 10.04 -8.34
CA GLY A 220 11.19 9.03 -9.13
C GLY A 220 10.23 9.57 -10.19
N CYS A 221 9.94 10.89 -10.21
CA CYS A 221 8.98 11.46 -11.15
C CYS A 221 9.57 11.59 -12.57
N PRO A 222 8.76 11.30 -13.62
CA PRO A 222 9.13 11.55 -15.00
C PRO A 222 9.28 13.06 -15.25
N ASP A 223 10.05 13.42 -16.28
CA ASP A 223 10.40 14.83 -16.53
C ASP A 223 9.19 15.74 -16.84
N ASP A 224 8.13 15.19 -17.36
CA ASP A 224 6.86 15.89 -17.67
C ASP A 224 5.93 16.05 -16.44
N GLN A 225 6.29 15.46 -15.30
CA GLN A 225 5.60 15.59 -14.02
C GLN A 225 6.49 16.21 -12.94
N LYS A 226 7.56 16.87 -13.33
CA LYS A 226 8.40 17.67 -12.44
C LYS A 226 7.88 19.09 -12.32
N SER A 227 8.09 19.70 -11.17
CA SER A 227 7.74 21.11 -10.96
C SER A 227 8.45 22.04 -11.95
N PRO A 228 7.75 23.02 -12.54
CA PRO A 228 8.37 24.07 -13.32
C PRO A 228 9.22 25.03 -12.49
N VAL A 229 9.02 25.05 -11.15
CA VAL A 229 9.81 25.87 -10.20
C VAL A 229 11.15 25.18 -9.96
N THR A 230 12.12 25.46 -10.80
CA THR A 230 13.46 24.85 -10.73
C THR A 230 14.37 25.50 -9.68
N SER A 231 13.98 26.67 -9.14
CA SER A 231 14.66 27.30 -8.00
C SER A 231 14.28 26.58 -6.72
N GLN A 232 15.17 26.62 -5.72
CA GLN A 232 14.86 26.14 -4.36
C GLN A 232 14.15 27.21 -3.51
N LEU A 233 13.72 28.30 -4.14
CA LEU A 233 13.04 29.40 -3.44
C LEU A 233 11.54 29.17 -3.42
N PRO A 234 10.87 29.53 -2.33
CA PRO A 234 9.43 29.33 -2.19
C PRO A 234 8.64 30.28 -3.11
N VAL A 235 7.41 29.86 -3.45
CA VAL A 235 6.37 30.69 -4.04
C VAL A 235 5.21 30.75 -3.02
N PRO A 236 5.19 31.74 -2.12
CA PRO A 236 4.21 31.81 -1.03
C PRO A 236 2.77 31.90 -1.49
N ASP A 237 1.85 31.47 -0.62
CA ASP A 237 0.40 31.50 -0.87
C ASP A 237 0.03 30.73 -2.15
N THR A 238 0.29 29.43 -2.19
CA THR A 238 -0.04 28.59 -3.34
C THR A 238 -0.90 27.39 -2.94
N VAL A 239 -1.82 27.03 -3.82
CA VAL A 239 -2.46 25.70 -3.81
C VAL A 239 -1.73 24.85 -4.83
N THR A 240 -1.23 23.69 -4.40
CA THR A 240 -0.46 22.78 -5.26
C THR A 240 -0.99 21.36 -5.14
N LEU A 241 -1.18 20.70 -6.28
CA LEU A 241 -1.55 19.30 -6.37
C LEU A 241 -0.31 18.43 -6.61
N ARG A 242 -0.17 17.38 -5.82
CA ARG A 242 0.81 16.32 -6.04
C ARG A 242 0.12 14.97 -6.16
N GLY A 243 0.62 14.14 -7.08
CA GLY A 243 0.06 12.85 -7.44
C GLY A 243 0.50 11.72 -6.51
N PRO A 244 0.30 10.46 -6.97
CA PRO A 244 0.62 9.28 -6.19
C PRO A 244 2.09 9.18 -5.79
N GLY A 245 2.32 8.56 -4.62
CA GLY A 245 3.66 8.30 -4.12
C GLY A 245 3.70 7.22 -3.05
N GLN A 246 4.89 6.63 -2.88
CA GLN A 246 5.16 5.58 -1.90
C GLN A 246 6.58 5.73 -1.35
N GLY A 247 6.73 5.78 -0.03
CA GLY A 247 8.04 5.92 0.60
C GLY A 247 8.76 7.21 0.19
N ASP A 248 9.93 7.10 -0.45
CA ASP A 248 10.72 8.24 -0.92
C ASP A 248 10.64 8.47 -2.45
N ASP A 249 9.66 7.83 -3.13
CA ASP A 249 9.44 7.93 -4.58
C ASP A 249 8.03 8.42 -4.91
N GLY A 250 7.89 9.16 -6.01
CA GLY A 250 6.62 9.69 -6.49
C GLY A 250 6.25 11.04 -5.89
N TYR A 251 4.98 11.25 -5.55
CA TYR A 251 4.38 12.53 -5.14
C TYR A 251 4.65 13.63 -6.17
N CYS A 252 4.50 13.26 -7.43
CA CYS A 252 4.88 14.09 -8.57
C CYS A 252 4.03 15.36 -8.65
N PHE A 253 4.62 16.44 -9.10
CA PHE A 253 3.90 17.69 -9.34
C PHE A 253 2.84 17.47 -10.42
N LEU A 254 1.61 17.88 -10.14
CA LEU A 254 0.49 17.84 -11.09
C LEU A 254 0.16 19.25 -11.60
N ASP A 255 -0.10 20.18 -10.68
CA ASP A 255 -0.44 21.56 -10.99
C ASP A 255 -0.29 22.46 -9.76
N SER A 256 -0.30 23.78 -9.98
CA SER A 256 -0.23 24.76 -8.89
C SER A 256 -0.75 26.11 -9.32
N THR A 257 -1.26 26.89 -8.36
CA THR A 257 -1.68 28.28 -8.56
C THR A 257 -0.47 29.23 -8.72
N ILE A 258 0.39 28.94 -9.69
CA ILE A 258 1.60 29.72 -9.98
C ILE A 258 1.60 30.24 -11.41
N GLU A 259 2.19 31.41 -11.61
CA GLU A 259 2.51 31.90 -12.96
C GLU A 259 3.93 32.45 -13.02
N ALA A 260 4.54 32.40 -14.20
CA ALA A 260 5.90 32.89 -14.39
C ALA A 260 5.98 34.42 -14.17
N ASP A 261 6.90 34.83 -13.27
CA ASP A 261 7.17 36.24 -12.97
C ASP A 261 8.68 36.46 -12.78
N ALA A 262 9.33 37.00 -13.82
CA ALA A 262 10.78 37.25 -13.78
C ALA A 262 11.21 38.32 -12.76
N THR A 263 10.28 39.02 -12.11
CA THR A 263 10.58 39.97 -11.04
C THR A 263 10.74 39.31 -9.68
N GLN A 264 10.25 38.08 -9.52
CA GLN A 264 10.38 37.27 -8.31
C GLN A 264 11.68 36.47 -8.34
N ALA A 265 12.27 36.28 -7.17
CA ALA A 265 13.50 35.51 -7.03
C ALA A 265 13.31 34.01 -7.37
N SER A 266 12.13 33.48 -7.13
CA SER A 266 11.72 32.12 -7.54
C SER A 266 11.50 31.98 -9.04
N GLY A 267 11.26 33.09 -9.77
CA GLY A 267 10.81 33.11 -11.16
C GLY A 267 9.30 32.94 -11.30
N PHE A 268 8.55 32.82 -10.20
CA PHE A 268 7.10 32.59 -10.18
C PHE A 268 6.43 33.41 -9.07
N ARG A 269 5.14 33.68 -9.23
CA ARG A 269 4.26 34.26 -8.21
C ARG A 269 2.98 33.45 -8.08
N SER A 270 2.30 33.59 -6.96
CA SER A 270 0.96 33.02 -6.78
C SER A 270 -0.08 33.76 -7.63
N THR A 271 -1.07 33.01 -8.08
CA THR A 271 -2.28 33.51 -8.76
C THR A 271 -3.50 33.53 -7.85
N LEU A 272 -3.37 33.16 -6.56
CA LEU A 272 -4.49 33.20 -5.62
C LEU A 272 -4.99 34.64 -5.45
N PRO A 273 -6.32 34.82 -5.39
CA PRO A 273 -6.93 36.14 -5.19
C PRO A 273 -6.79 36.66 -3.76
N GLY A 274 -6.51 35.78 -2.78
CA GLY A 274 -6.36 36.08 -1.36
C GLY A 274 -5.22 35.29 -0.73
N SER A 275 -4.91 35.59 0.54
CA SER A 275 -3.89 34.85 1.32
C SER A 275 -4.50 33.66 2.04
N LEU A 276 -3.76 32.55 2.11
CA LEU A 276 -4.13 31.34 2.85
C LEU A 276 -3.97 31.51 4.37
N ARG A 277 -3.19 32.50 4.80
CA ARG A 277 -2.83 32.74 6.20
C ARG A 277 -3.21 34.15 6.66
N GLU A 278 -3.20 34.34 7.98
CA GLU A 278 -3.36 35.66 8.61
C GLU A 278 -2.27 35.88 9.66
N GLN A 279 -1.76 37.13 9.74
CA GLN A 279 -0.78 37.48 10.78
C GLN A 279 -1.52 37.88 12.07
N GLY A 280 -1.35 37.13 13.13
CA GLY A 280 -2.03 37.44 14.40
C GLY A 280 -1.96 36.31 15.41
N THR A 281 -2.72 36.48 16.48
CA THR A 281 -2.89 35.46 17.56
C THR A 281 -4.31 34.91 17.66
N ASP A 282 -5.25 35.49 16.89
CA ASP A 282 -6.65 35.08 16.82
C ASP A 282 -6.86 34.21 15.56
N PRO A 283 -7.37 32.99 15.69
CA PRO A 283 -7.63 32.16 14.53
C PRO A 283 -8.75 32.66 13.62
N LEU A 284 -9.75 33.36 14.16
CA LEU A 284 -10.97 33.69 13.42
C LEU A 284 -10.74 34.49 12.12
N PRO A 285 -9.85 35.51 12.06
CA PRO A 285 -9.55 36.21 10.82
C PRO A 285 -8.82 35.35 9.77
N ALA A 286 -8.20 34.24 10.20
CA ALA A 286 -7.48 33.33 9.32
C ALA A 286 -8.38 32.30 8.64
N LYS A 287 -9.70 32.35 8.88
CA LYS A 287 -10.64 31.40 8.27
C LYS A 287 -10.61 31.49 6.74
N ARG A 288 -10.46 30.33 6.10
CA ARG A 288 -10.71 30.12 4.67
C ARG A 288 -11.52 28.83 4.56
N THR A 289 -12.61 28.87 3.79
CA THR A 289 -13.38 27.66 3.52
C THR A 289 -12.90 27.09 2.19
N VAL A 290 -12.45 25.84 2.22
CA VAL A 290 -11.90 25.13 1.08
C VAL A 290 -12.91 24.08 0.63
N HIS A 291 -13.16 24.02 -0.67
CA HIS A 291 -14.00 23.03 -1.33
C HIS A 291 -13.14 22.30 -2.35
N ILE A 292 -13.11 20.97 -2.25
CA ILE A 292 -12.34 20.09 -3.13
C ILE A 292 -13.30 19.06 -3.71
N THR A 293 -13.39 19.01 -5.03
CA THR A 293 -14.15 18.00 -5.74
C THR A 293 -13.20 17.05 -6.50
N VAL A 294 -13.40 15.76 -6.33
CA VAL A 294 -12.73 14.69 -7.09
C VAL A 294 -13.81 13.96 -7.86
N SER A 295 -13.83 14.08 -9.19
CA SER A 295 -14.89 13.51 -10.03
C SER A 295 -14.91 11.97 -9.96
N ALA A 296 -16.05 11.36 -10.31
CA ALA A 296 -16.25 9.90 -10.28
C ALA A 296 -15.60 9.14 -11.46
N GLU A 297 -14.82 9.82 -12.29
CA GLU A 297 -14.15 9.22 -13.44
C GLU A 297 -12.98 8.29 -13.00
N THR A 298 -12.64 7.32 -13.84
CA THR A 298 -11.45 6.44 -13.61
C THR A 298 -10.17 7.23 -13.37
N ARG A 299 -10.00 8.36 -14.08
CA ARG A 299 -8.96 9.38 -13.84
C ARG A 299 -9.64 10.67 -13.49
N PRO A 300 -9.86 10.94 -12.21
CA PRO A 300 -10.65 12.09 -11.78
C PRO A 300 -10.07 13.42 -12.22
N THR A 301 -10.95 14.39 -12.41
CA THR A 301 -10.61 15.81 -12.35
C THR A 301 -10.72 16.23 -10.89
N VAL A 302 -9.71 16.95 -10.41
CA VAL A 302 -9.67 17.56 -9.08
C VAL A 302 -9.87 19.05 -9.25
N ASP A 303 -10.96 19.57 -8.71
CA ASP A 303 -11.28 20.99 -8.67
C ASP A 303 -11.09 21.50 -7.24
N VAL A 304 -10.49 22.67 -7.09
CA VAL A 304 -10.30 23.34 -5.80
C VAL A 304 -10.88 24.74 -5.89
N GLU A 305 -11.77 25.06 -4.95
CA GLU A 305 -12.35 26.37 -4.76
C GLU A 305 -12.10 26.86 -3.32
N ILE A 306 -11.89 28.15 -3.15
CA ILE A 306 -11.66 28.75 -1.83
C ILE A 306 -12.55 29.98 -1.65
N ASP A 307 -13.24 30.01 -0.51
CA ASP A 307 -13.85 31.25 0.03
C ASP A 307 -12.84 31.87 1.02
N PHE A 308 -12.30 33.01 0.65
CA PHE A 308 -11.30 33.77 1.45
C PHE A 308 -11.94 34.60 2.59
N ASP A 309 -13.24 34.43 2.86
CA ASP A 309 -14.02 35.16 3.85
C ASP A 309 -14.06 36.69 3.57
N ASP A 310 -13.91 37.07 2.30
CA ASP A 310 -13.92 38.45 1.81
C ASP A 310 -15.31 38.91 1.29
N GLY A 311 -16.29 38.02 1.34
CA GLY A 311 -17.66 38.20 0.87
C GLY A 311 -17.88 37.95 -0.62
N ALA A 312 -16.87 37.47 -1.34
CA ALA A 312 -16.99 37.05 -2.73
C ALA A 312 -17.55 35.62 -2.88
N GLY A 313 -17.51 34.81 -1.80
CA GLY A 313 -17.86 33.39 -1.80
C GLY A 313 -16.76 32.52 -2.44
N PHE A 314 -17.09 31.26 -2.78
CA PHE A 314 -16.15 30.33 -3.40
C PHE A 314 -15.63 30.86 -4.73
N GLN A 315 -14.32 30.83 -4.87
CA GLN A 315 -13.58 31.22 -6.07
C GLN A 315 -12.79 30.01 -6.56
N PRO A 316 -12.97 29.57 -7.84
CA PRO A 316 -12.20 28.48 -8.39
C PRO A 316 -10.71 28.89 -8.50
N VAL A 317 -9.81 28.07 -7.96
CA VAL A 317 -8.37 28.37 -7.93
C VAL A 317 -7.57 27.36 -8.73
N LEU A 318 -8.02 26.10 -8.83
CA LEU A 318 -7.30 25.05 -9.55
C LEU A 318 -8.26 24.00 -10.10
N SER A 319 -7.96 23.47 -11.30
CA SER A 319 -8.70 22.36 -11.94
C SER A 319 -7.73 21.50 -12.72
N THR A 320 -7.54 20.24 -12.31
CA THR A 320 -6.49 19.39 -12.89
C THR A 320 -6.93 17.93 -12.94
N ARG A 321 -6.67 17.27 -14.06
CA ARG A 321 -6.93 15.85 -14.22
C ARG A 321 -5.80 15.01 -13.64
N MET A 322 -6.15 13.98 -12.85
CA MET A 322 -5.19 13.03 -12.32
C MET A 322 -4.46 12.24 -13.42
N THR A 323 -3.19 11.94 -13.18
CA THR A 323 -2.36 11.13 -14.10
C THR A 323 -2.50 9.63 -13.86
N ALA A 324 -2.99 9.24 -12.68
CA ALA A 324 -3.23 7.85 -12.28
C ALA A 324 -4.73 7.56 -12.13
N ASP A 325 -5.09 6.30 -12.31
CA ASP A 325 -6.45 5.83 -12.07
C ASP A 325 -6.79 5.92 -10.58
N ALA A 326 -8.06 6.20 -10.25
CA ALA A 326 -8.55 6.24 -8.88
C ALA A 326 -8.51 4.85 -8.23
N PRO A 327 -8.12 4.73 -6.96
CA PRO A 327 -8.30 3.49 -6.23
C PRO A 327 -9.80 3.19 -6.03
N PRO A 328 -10.18 1.92 -5.84
CA PRO A 328 -11.57 1.54 -5.61
C PRO A 328 -12.21 2.23 -4.40
N THR A 329 -11.41 2.49 -3.39
CA THR A 329 -11.81 3.22 -2.19
C THR A 329 -10.73 4.22 -1.79
N TYR A 330 -11.14 5.31 -1.12
CA TYR A 330 -10.25 6.29 -0.53
C TYR A 330 -10.29 6.25 0.99
N LYS A 331 -9.19 6.56 1.63
CA LYS A 331 -9.15 7.18 2.96
C LYS A 331 -8.62 8.59 2.78
N PHE A 332 -9.17 9.56 3.51
CA PHE A 332 -8.68 10.93 3.44
C PHE A 332 -8.12 11.40 4.78
N GLY A 333 -7.27 12.40 4.72
CA GLY A 333 -6.70 12.99 5.92
C GLY A 333 -6.31 14.45 5.74
N PHE A 334 -5.98 15.05 6.88
CA PHE A 334 -5.35 16.35 6.95
C PHE A 334 -3.97 16.22 7.56
N SER A 335 -3.06 17.05 7.13
CA SER A 335 -1.76 17.22 7.74
C SER A 335 -1.42 18.70 7.83
N GLY A 336 -0.67 19.07 8.85
CA GLY A 336 -0.08 20.40 8.97
C GLY A 336 1.40 20.24 9.30
N SER A 337 2.20 21.16 8.83
CA SER A 337 3.63 21.13 9.15
C SER A 337 4.24 22.50 9.27
N THR A 338 5.34 22.56 10.03
CA THR A 338 6.22 23.73 10.17
C THR A 338 7.65 23.32 9.89
N GLY A 339 8.45 24.26 9.44
CA GLY A 339 9.88 24.09 9.16
C GLY A 339 10.75 25.08 9.93
N GLY A 340 11.55 25.86 9.19
CA GLY A 340 12.34 26.95 9.72
C GLY A 340 11.57 28.25 9.97
N SER A 341 10.32 28.33 9.52
CA SER A 341 9.30 29.34 9.86
C SER A 341 8.08 28.60 10.39
N ILE A 342 7.18 29.29 11.05
CA ILE A 342 6.13 28.67 11.88
C ILE A 342 4.79 29.41 11.78
N ASP A 343 3.70 28.65 11.77
CA ASP A 343 2.32 29.08 12.02
C ASP A 343 1.59 28.02 12.84
N THR A 344 0.44 28.35 13.37
CA THR A 344 -0.52 27.39 13.94
C THR A 344 -1.47 26.96 12.84
N HIS A 345 -1.73 25.66 12.74
CA HIS A 345 -2.57 25.03 11.71
C HIS A 345 -3.77 24.33 12.34
N LEU A 346 -5.00 24.79 12.01
CA LEU A 346 -6.24 24.23 12.54
C LEU A 346 -7.22 23.91 11.41
N VAL A 347 -8.11 22.92 11.67
CA VAL A 347 -9.20 22.51 10.77
C VAL A 347 -10.51 22.45 11.55
N ARG A 348 -11.64 22.72 10.85
CA ARG A 348 -12.98 22.70 11.42
C ARG A 348 -14.04 22.48 10.32
N ALA A 349 -15.27 22.15 10.72
CA ALA A 349 -16.46 22.10 9.87
C ALA A 349 -16.25 21.26 8.60
N LEU A 350 -15.75 20.03 8.77
CA LEU A 350 -15.55 19.07 7.69
C LEU A 350 -16.86 18.45 7.25
N GLN A 351 -17.16 18.50 5.96
CA GLN A 351 -18.23 17.75 5.30
C GLN A 351 -17.63 16.97 4.14
N ALA A 352 -18.02 15.73 3.99
CA ALA A 352 -17.66 14.91 2.84
C ALA A 352 -18.90 14.22 2.28
N SER A 353 -19.07 14.26 0.96
CA SER A 353 -20.11 13.58 0.22
C SER A 353 -19.56 12.96 -1.05
N SER A 354 -20.33 12.08 -1.70
CA SER A 354 -20.01 11.64 -3.06
C SER A 354 -20.48 12.71 -4.07
N VAL A 355 -19.84 12.80 -5.21
CA VAL A 355 -20.24 13.65 -6.33
C VAL A 355 -21.47 13.06 -7.02
N ASP A 356 -21.42 11.74 -7.30
CA ASP A 356 -22.53 10.98 -7.87
C ASP A 356 -23.30 10.23 -6.79
N GLU A 357 -24.57 9.93 -7.06
CA GLU A 357 -25.39 9.09 -6.18
C GLU A 357 -24.80 7.69 -6.10
N LEU A 358 -24.52 7.22 -4.89
CA LEU A 358 -24.04 5.87 -4.62
C LEU A 358 -25.22 4.89 -4.63
N ASP A 359 -24.94 3.61 -4.88
CA ASP A 359 -25.91 2.55 -4.71
C ASP A 359 -26.57 2.61 -3.33
N GLN A 360 -27.82 2.14 -3.22
CA GLN A 360 -28.58 2.25 -1.97
C GLN A 360 -27.94 1.51 -0.79
N LEU A 361 -27.06 0.54 -1.05
CA LEU A 361 -26.31 -0.18 -0.03
C LEU A 361 -24.84 -0.24 -0.43
N ASN A 362 -23.97 0.19 0.46
CA ASN A 362 -22.54 0.16 0.28
C ASN A 362 -21.88 -0.73 1.35
N LEU A 363 -20.89 -1.52 0.94
CA LEU A 363 -20.08 -2.35 1.82
C LEU A 363 -18.62 -1.94 1.74
N VAL A 364 -18.00 -1.77 2.90
CA VAL A 364 -16.54 -1.69 3.04
C VAL A 364 -16.08 -2.75 4.01
N LYS A 365 -15.26 -3.70 3.52
CA LYS A 365 -14.64 -4.76 4.30
C LYS A 365 -13.21 -4.39 4.63
N THR A 366 -12.82 -4.56 5.88
CA THR A 366 -11.46 -4.29 6.36
C THR A 366 -10.99 -5.41 7.29
N VAL A 367 -9.68 -5.57 7.41
CA VAL A 367 -9.08 -6.37 8.50
C VAL A 367 -9.21 -5.58 9.79
N ALA A 368 -9.75 -6.20 10.83
CA ALA A 368 -9.98 -5.55 12.11
C ALA A 368 -8.71 -5.48 12.97
N PRO A 369 -8.59 -4.50 13.89
CA PRO A 369 -7.54 -4.51 14.88
C PRO A 369 -7.63 -5.76 15.82
N PRO A 370 -6.51 -6.37 16.26
CA PRO A 370 -5.13 -5.92 16.03
C PRO A 370 -4.49 -6.40 14.72
N ASP A 371 -5.20 -7.18 13.90
CA ASP A 371 -4.65 -7.89 12.74
C ASP A 371 -4.24 -6.95 11.61
N ASN A 372 -4.89 -5.81 11.46
CA ASN A 372 -4.53 -4.77 10.50
C ASN A 372 -3.15 -4.13 10.76
N ALA A 373 -2.59 -4.33 11.96
CA ALA A 373 -1.25 -3.87 12.35
C ALA A 373 -0.24 -5.02 12.45
N ALA A 374 -0.58 -6.23 11.98
CA ALA A 374 0.33 -7.37 12.00
C ALA A 374 1.54 -7.12 11.08
N THR A 375 2.75 -7.30 11.63
CA THR A 375 4.02 -7.13 10.89
C THR A 375 4.60 -8.44 10.39
N GLU A 376 4.10 -9.55 10.89
CA GLU A 376 4.49 -10.91 10.49
C GLU A 376 3.35 -11.53 9.69
N PRO A 377 3.64 -12.32 8.65
CA PRO A 377 2.61 -13.07 7.93
C PRO A 377 1.83 -14.00 8.84
N PHE A 378 0.56 -14.20 8.54
CA PHE A 378 -0.29 -15.16 9.24
C PHE A 378 0.05 -16.60 8.81
N GLU A 379 -0.10 -17.55 9.71
CA GLU A 379 0.13 -18.97 9.48
C GLU A 379 -1.18 -19.76 9.41
N VAL A 380 -1.14 -20.99 8.90
CA VAL A 380 -2.28 -21.92 8.95
C VAL A 380 -2.74 -22.15 10.39
N GLY A 381 -4.02 -21.97 10.64
CA GLY A 381 -4.62 -22.06 11.97
C GLY A 381 -4.75 -20.74 12.70
N ASP A 382 -4.13 -19.68 12.20
CA ASP A 382 -4.35 -18.33 12.73
C ASP A 382 -5.76 -17.84 12.39
N THR A 383 -6.26 -16.95 13.26
CA THR A 383 -7.58 -16.34 13.08
C THR A 383 -7.42 -14.92 12.59
N VAL A 384 -8.01 -14.61 11.45
CA VAL A 384 -8.11 -13.24 10.91
C VAL A 384 -9.46 -12.65 11.28
N HIS A 385 -9.47 -11.44 11.85
CA HIS A 385 -10.67 -10.71 12.22
C HIS A 385 -11.03 -9.69 11.13
N TYR A 386 -12.32 -9.64 10.78
CA TYR A 386 -12.84 -8.71 9.77
C TYR A 386 -13.90 -7.80 10.35
N GLN A 387 -13.91 -6.55 9.86
CA GLN A 387 -15.00 -5.60 10.04
C GLN A 387 -15.65 -5.27 8.71
N PHE A 388 -16.96 -5.13 8.73
CA PHE A 388 -17.80 -4.84 7.56
C PHE A 388 -18.61 -3.58 7.87
N LEU A 389 -18.17 -2.44 7.34
CA LEU A 389 -18.98 -1.21 7.40
C LEU A 389 -20.06 -1.29 6.32
N VAL A 390 -21.29 -1.47 6.75
CA VAL A 390 -22.48 -1.50 5.89
C VAL A 390 -23.18 -0.16 6.00
N THR A 391 -23.36 0.55 4.89
CA THR A 391 -23.95 1.90 4.86
C THR A 391 -25.11 1.95 3.87
N ASN A 392 -26.25 2.42 4.35
CA ASN A 392 -27.38 2.81 3.50
C ASN A 392 -27.12 4.21 2.91
N THR A 393 -26.87 4.26 1.62
CA THR A 393 -26.63 5.50 0.85
C THR A 393 -27.89 5.99 0.13
N GLY A 394 -29.00 5.25 0.26
CA GLY A 394 -30.29 5.59 -0.32
C GLY A 394 -31.21 6.35 0.65
N THR A 395 -32.31 6.85 0.10
CA THR A 395 -33.31 7.65 0.85
C THR A 395 -34.38 6.81 1.56
N SER A 396 -34.39 5.49 1.38
CA SER A 396 -35.34 4.57 2.00
C SER A 396 -34.70 3.78 3.13
N GLU A 397 -35.48 3.45 4.18
CA GLU A 397 -35.02 2.48 5.19
C GLU A 397 -34.81 1.11 4.54
N LEU A 398 -33.70 0.44 4.91
CA LEU A 398 -33.40 -0.94 4.54
C LEU A 398 -33.71 -1.89 5.68
N THR A 399 -34.37 -3.01 5.37
CA THR A 399 -34.66 -4.13 6.27
C THR A 399 -33.95 -5.39 5.80
N ASP A 400 -33.88 -6.41 6.66
CA ASP A 400 -33.23 -7.69 6.40
C ASP A 400 -31.75 -7.56 5.94
N VAL A 401 -31.10 -6.51 6.43
CA VAL A 401 -29.70 -6.23 6.08
C VAL A 401 -28.79 -7.28 6.70
N HIS A 402 -27.97 -7.91 5.86
CA HIS A 402 -26.97 -8.92 6.23
C HIS A 402 -25.79 -8.91 5.28
N VAL A 403 -24.65 -9.43 5.74
CA VAL A 403 -23.43 -9.59 4.92
C VAL A 403 -23.31 -11.07 4.51
N THR A 404 -22.99 -11.29 3.25
CA THR A 404 -22.66 -12.61 2.69
C THR A 404 -21.18 -12.66 2.35
N ASP A 405 -20.49 -13.61 2.95
CA ASP A 405 -19.04 -13.79 2.80
C ASP A 405 -18.76 -15.30 2.59
N PRO A 406 -18.20 -15.72 1.45
CA PRO A 406 -17.95 -17.13 1.16
C PRO A 406 -16.93 -17.81 2.09
N SER A 407 -16.00 -17.06 2.63
CA SER A 407 -14.94 -17.57 3.51
C SER A 407 -15.34 -17.58 4.99
N VAL A 408 -16.46 -16.92 5.35
CA VAL A 408 -16.92 -16.77 6.74
C VAL A 408 -18.38 -17.16 6.87
N THR A 409 -18.71 -18.03 7.81
CA THR A 409 -20.07 -18.55 7.97
C THR A 409 -20.96 -17.74 8.91
N ASP A 410 -20.36 -16.98 9.84
CA ASP A 410 -21.07 -16.34 10.96
C ASP A 410 -20.70 -14.84 11.08
N VAL A 411 -21.21 -14.02 10.13
CA VAL A 411 -21.09 -12.57 10.24
C VAL A 411 -22.14 -12.06 11.23
N THR A 412 -21.69 -11.36 12.27
CA THR A 412 -22.54 -10.79 13.30
C THR A 412 -22.73 -9.31 13.08
N CYS A 413 -23.97 -8.86 12.88
CA CYS A 413 -24.35 -7.46 12.74
C CYS A 413 -25.14 -6.96 13.96
N PRO A 414 -24.97 -5.71 14.42
CA PRO A 414 -25.71 -5.16 15.55
C PRO A 414 -27.19 -4.90 15.26
N SER A 415 -27.57 -4.82 13.99
CA SER A 415 -28.94 -4.59 13.52
C SER A 415 -29.17 -5.32 12.20
N THR A 416 -30.42 -5.59 11.87
CA THR A 416 -30.87 -6.01 10.53
C THR A 416 -31.59 -4.89 9.77
N THR A 417 -31.55 -3.65 10.31
CA THR A 417 -32.15 -2.49 9.66
C THR A 417 -31.16 -1.33 9.63
N LEU A 418 -31.15 -0.59 8.52
CA LEU A 418 -30.42 0.66 8.37
C LEU A 418 -31.41 1.77 8.00
N GLY A 419 -31.39 2.87 8.75
CA GLY A 419 -32.16 4.05 8.43
C GLY A 419 -31.70 4.69 7.12
N PRO A 420 -32.47 5.64 6.57
CA PRO A 420 -32.09 6.32 5.33
C PRO A 420 -30.82 7.12 5.50
N MET A 421 -30.16 7.40 4.38
CA MET A 421 -28.97 8.23 4.29
C MET A 421 -29.06 9.50 5.16
N GLY A 422 -28.00 9.81 5.88
CA GLY A 422 -27.92 10.97 6.78
C GLY A 422 -28.62 10.79 8.13
N SER A 423 -29.25 9.62 8.39
CA SER A 423 -29.77 9.29 9.73
C SER A 423 -28.66 8.72 10.63
N ALA A 424 -28.85 8.85 11.94
CA ALA A 424 -27.89 8.27 12.92
C ALA A 424 -27.77 6.73 12.84
N THR A 425 -28.68 6.07 12.12
CA THR A 425 -28.72 4.62 11.94
C THR A 425 -28.46 4.21 10.50
N SER A 426 -27.95 5.10 9.65
CA SER A 426 -27.68 4.82 8.24
C SER A 426 -26.48 3.88 8.02
N SER A 427 -25.67 3.62 9.04
CA SER A 427 -24.54 2.70 8.94
C SER A 427 -24.42 1.81 10.17
N MET A 428 -23.79 0.65 9.99
CA MET A 428 -23.41 -0.27 11.07
C MET A 428 -22.13 -0.99 10.73
N VAL A 429 -21.40 -1.44 11.76
CA VAL A 429 -20.23 -2.31 11.62
C VAL A 429 -20.62 -3.71 12.04
N CYS A 430 -20.49 -4.66 11.12
CA CYS A 430 -20.61 -6.09 11.39
C CYS A 430 -19.20 -6.69 11.59
N GLU A 431 -19.11 -7.82 12.27
CA GLU A 431 -17.83 -8.46 12.60
C GLU A 431 -17.88 -9.95 12.27
N ALA A 432 -16.76 -10.51 11.88
CA ALA A 432 -16.58 -11.94 11.70
C ALA A 432 -15.11 -12.34 11.80
N THR A 433 -14.86 -13.66 11.89
CA THR A 433 -13.53 -14.23 11.92
C THR A 433 -13.39 -15.36 10.91
N HIS A 434 -12.19 -15.52 10.37
CA HIS A 434 -11.79 -16.63 9.52
C HIS A 434 -10.56 -17.32 10.09
N VAL A 435 -10.57 -18.65 10.18
CA VAL A 435 -9.40 -19.44 10.56
C VAL A 435 -8.73 -19.92 9.29
N LEU A 436 -7.49 -19.51 9.06
CA LEU A 436 -6.73 -19.83 7.85
C LEU A 436 -6.50 -21.33 7.71
N THR A 437 -6.75 -21.86 6.54
CA THR A 437 -6.54 -23.25 6.15
C THR A 437 -5.35 -23.37 5.18
N GLU A 438 -4.89 -24.61 4.93
CA GLU A 438 -3.85 -24.85 3.91
C GLU A 438 -4.23 -24.31 2.52
N ALA A 439 -5.52 -24.27 2.20
CA ALA A 439 -6.01 -23.74 0.92
C ALA A 439 -5.87 -22.21 0.81
N ASP A 440 -5.84 -21.50 1.93
CA ASP A 440 -5.77 -20.04 1.99
C ASP A 440 -4.33 -19.52 1.84
N VAL A 441 -3.33 -20.37 2.10
CA VAL A 441 -1.90 -20.02 2.13
C VAL A 441 -1.12 -20.54 0.92
N VAL A 442 -1.80 -20.85 -0.19
CA VAL A 442 -1.13 -21.26 -1.46
C VAL A 442 -0.43 -20.11 -2.18
N ASN A 443 -0.78 -18.87 -1.84
CA ASN A 443 -0.14 -17.64 -2.31
C ASN A 443 0.40 -16.87 -1.10
N ASP A 444 1.17 -15.82 -1.35
CA ASP A 444 1.75 -14.97 -0.29
C ASP A 444 0.70 -14.06 0.37
N THR A 445 -0.52 -14.04 -0.13
CA THR A 445 -1.61 -13.17 0.31
C THR A 445 -2.93 -13.92 0.28
N PHE A 446 -3.66 -13.89 1.37
CA PHE A 446 -5.05 -14.34 1.43
C PHE A 446 -5.98 -13.14 1.25
N THR A 447 -6.86 -13.18 0.24
CA THR A 447 -7.85 -12.14 -0.04
C THR A 447 -9.25 -12.70 0.17
N ASN A 448 -10.02 -12.02 1.03
CA ASN A 448 -11.40 -12.39 1.34
C ASN A 448 -12.37 -11.30 0.84
N THR A 449 -13.42 -11.68 0.10
CA THR A 449 -14.38 -10.80 -0.56
C THR A 449 -15.79 -11.06 -0.04
N ALA A 450 -16.56 -9.98 0.17
CA ALA A 450 -17.94 -10.08 0.66
C ALA A 450 -18.87 -9.11 -0.09
N THR A 451 -20.19 -9.33 0.04
CA THR A 451 -21.27 -8.42 -0.36
C THR A 451 -22.24 -8.25 0.80
N ALA A 452 -22.97 -7.14 0.84
CA ALA A 452 -24.11 -6.96 1.73
C ALA A 452 -25.42 -6.97 0.94
N GLN A 453 -26.50 -7.44 1.56
CA GLN A 453 -27.84 -7.47 0.99
C GLN A 453 -28.84 -6.89 1.98
N GLY A 454 -29.92 -6.32 1.47
CA GLY A 454 -31.03 -5.79 2.24
C GLY A 454 -32.25 -5.56 1.37
N THR A 455 -33.36 -5.14 1.95
CA THR A 455 -34.63 -4.91 1.24
C THR A 455 -35.12 -3.48 1.47
N ALA A 456 -35.29 -2.72 0.38
CA ALA A 456 -35.91 -1.40 0.37
C ALA A 456 -37.40 -1.52 0.01
N GLY A 457 -38.29 -1.55 1.01
CA GLY A 457 -39.72 -1.81 0.78
C GLY A 457 -39.99 -3.21 0.25
N THR A 458 -40.06 -3.39 -1.07
CA THR A 458 -40.26 -4.71 -1.74
C THR A 458 -39.11 -5.04 -2.69
N ASN A 459 -38.08 -4.20 -2.77
CA ASN A 459 -36.98 -4.37 -3.71
C ASN A 459 -35.75 -4.86 -2.95
N ASP A 460 -35.15 -5.93 -3.44
CA ASP A 460 -33.87 -6.41 -2.94
C ASP A 460 -32.75 -5.49 -3.43
N VAL A 461 -31.87 -5.14 -2.53
CA VAL A 461 -30.71 -4.28 -2.76
C VAL A 461 -29.46 -5.04 -2.41
N THR A 462 -28.47 -5.03 -3.30
CA THR A 462 -27.15 -5.65 -3.08
C THR A 462 -26.09 -4.58 -3.17
N SER A 463 -25.11 -4.63 -2.27
CA SER A 463 -23.97 -3.70 -2.26
C SER A 463 -22.97 -4.01 -3.38
N ASN A 464 -21.97 -3.13 -3.52
CA ASN A 464 -20.71 -3.46 -4.17
C ASN A 464 -20.04 -4.67 -3.48
N GLU A 465 -19.16 -5.36 -4.22
CA GLU A 465 -18.18 -6.29 -3.63
C GLU A 465 -17.10 -5.49 -2.90
N SER A 466 -16.65 -6.00 -1.75
CA SER A 466 -15.55 -5.43 -0.99
C SER A 466 -14.61 -6.51 -0.49
N SER A 467 -13.31 -6.29 -0.65
CA SER A 467 -12.26 -7.26 -0.33
C SER A 467 -11.29 -6.70 0.70
N ALA A 468 -10.77 -7.60 1.54
CA ALA A 468 -9.67 -7.30 2.46
C ALA A 468 -8.62 -8.41 2.35
N SER A 469 -7.34 -8.05 2.41
CA SER A 469 -6.21 -8.96 2.23
C SER A 469 -5.28 -8.92 3.43
N VAL A 470 -4.70 -10.08 3.76
CA VAL A 470 -3.63 -10.22 4.76
C VAL A 470 -2.45 -10.96 4.15
N PRO A 471 -1.20 -10.62 4.50
CA PRO A 471 -0.05 -11.41 4.14
C PRO A 471 -0.09 -12.75 4.89
N VAL A 472 0.20 -13.85 4.18
CA VAL A 472 0.23 -15.18 4.78
C VAL A 472 1.57 -15.86 4.50
N GLU A 473 2.01 -16.73 5.44
CA GLU A 473 3.18 -17.55 5.19
C GLU A 473 2.84 -18.63 4.15
N LYS A 474 3.40 -18.47 2.95
CA LYS A 474 3.18 -19.36 1.83
C LYS A 474 3.75 -20.74 2.12
N LEU A 475 2.91 -21.74 2.01
CA LEU A 475 3.34 -23.13 2.08
C LEU A 475 3.66 -23.66 0.67
N ASP A 476 4.83 -24.27 0.53
CA ASP A 476 5.29 -24.81 -0.73
C ASP A 476 4.49 -26.08 -1.13
N GLN A 477 3.99 -26.07 -2.36
CA GLN A 477 3.48 -27.26 -3.03
C GLN A 477 4.61 -27.92 -3.81
N ALA A 478 4.84 -29.21 -3.63
CA ALA A 478 5.87 -29.93 -4.36
C ALA A 478 5.50 -31.41 -4.53
N LEU A 479 5.56 -31.89 -5.76
CA LEU A 479 5.39 -33.30 -6.11
C LEU A 479 6.70 -33.83 -6.71
N GLU A 480 7.29 -34.83 -6.06
CA GLU A 480 8.51 -35.48 -6.51
C GLU A 480 8.15 -36.82 -7.16
N ILE A 481 8.55 -36.98 -8.44
CA ILE A 481 8.20 -38.14 -9.26
C ILE A 481 9.48 -38.93 -9.56
N SER A 482 9.47 -40.24 -9.29
CA SER A 482 10.53 -41.14 -9.81
C SER A 482 9.90 -42.23 -10.69
N LYS A 483 10.71 -42.66 -11.69
CA LYS A 483 10.32 -43.69 -12.62
C LYS A 483 11.45 -44.71 -12.77
N THR A 484 11.11 -45.97 -12.62
CA THR A 484 12.07 -47.08 -12.79
C THR A 484 11.44 -48.21 -13.61
N ALA A 485 12.29 -48.96 -14.31
CA ALA A 485 11.92 -50.16 -15.04
C ALA A 485 12.81 -51.34 -14.60
N GLU A 486 12.25 -52.51 -14.49
CA GLU A 486 12.99 -53.73 -14.12
C GLU A 486 12.46 -54.91 -14.97
N PRO A 487 13.35 -55.65 -15.71
CA PRO A 487 14.80 -55.44 -15.81
C PRO A 487 15.16 -54.18 -16.63
N GLN A 488 16.42 -53.73 -16.55
CA GLN A 488 16.96 -52.60 -17.31
C GLN A 488 17.41 -52.93 -18.74
N GLU A 489 17.33 -54.21 -19.13
CA GLU A 489 17.57 -54.77 -20.46
C GLU A 489 16.68 -55.98 -20.60
N ALA A 490 16.03 -56.18 -21.75
CA ALA A 490 15.06 -57.25 -21.97
C ALA A 490 15.30 -57.95 -23.31
N GLU A 491 14.83 -59.22 -23.43
CA GLU A 491 14.79 -59.95 -24.68
C GLU A 491 13.30 -60.04 -25.15
N PRO A 492 13.00 -60.30 -26.44
CA PRO A 492 11.66 -60.57 -26.90
C PRO A 492 10.97 -61.66 -26.07
N GLY A 493 9.75 -61.37 -25.58
CA GLY A 493 8.96 -62.21 -24.70
C GLY A 493 9.18 -61.97 -23.19
N ASP A 494 10.17 -61.18 -22.79
CA ASP A 494 10.41 -60.87 -21.40
C ASP A 494 9.42 -59.88 -20.82
N PRO A 495 9.01 -60.03 -19.54
CA PRO A 495 8.23 -59.05 -18.86
C PRO A 495 9.08 -57.91 -18.31
N VAL A 496 8.67 -56.63 -18.54
CA VAL A 496 9.27 -55.44 -17.95
C VAL A 496 8.24 -54.80 -17.04
N THR A 497 8.60 -54.56 -15.77
CA THR A 497 7.74 -53.93 -14.79
C THR A 497 8.20 -52.49 -14.55
N TYR A 498 7.31 -51.55 -14.80
CA TYR A 498 7.47 -50.16 -14.51
C TYR A 498 6.92 -49.82 -13.12
N THR A 499 7.67 -49.02 -12.38
CA THR A 499 7.27 -48.46 -11.10
C THR A 499 7.41 -46.95 -11.15
N VAL A 500 6.32 -46.23 -10.99
CA VAL A 500 6.28 -44.78 -10.85
C VAL A 500 5.92 -44.47 -9.41
N THR A 501 6.73 -43.63 -8.73
CA THR A 501 6.41 -43.12 -7.41
C THR A 501 6.12 -41.62 -7.52
N ALA A 502 5.09 -41.16 -6.82
CA ALA A 502 4.72 -39.76 -6.68
C ALA A 502 4.68 -39.42 -5.19
N THR A 503 5.64 -38.62 -4.74
CA THR A 503 5.78 -38.23 -3.32
C THR A 503 5.48 -36.77 -3.16
N ASN A 504 4.55 -36.42 -2.29
CA ASN A 504 4.34 -35.03 -1.87
C ASN A 504 5.53 -34.62 -0.96
N SER A 505 6.48 -33.88 -1.52
CA SER A 505 7.64 -33.31 -0.78
C SER A 505 7.38 -31.89 -0.31
N GLY A 506 6.18 -31.34 -0.56
CA GLY A 506 5.75 -30.03 -0.11
C GLY A 506 5.17 -30.03 1.30
N GLN A 507 4.62 -28.88 1.68
CA GLN A 507 4.07 -28.61 3.02
C GLN A 507 2.57 -28.68 3.06
N THR A 508 1.88 -28.65 1.89
CA THR A 508 0.42 -28.71 1.78
C THR A 508 -0.06 -30.04 1.21
N THR A 509 -1.31 -30.41 1.52
CA THR A 509 -1.96 -31.56 0.87
C THR A 509 -2.20 -31.26 -0.62
N LEU A 510 -1.76 -32.15 -1.49
CA LEU A 510 -2.04 -32.10 -2.93
C LEU A 510 -3.37 -32.82 -3.19
N SER A 511 -4.41 -32.13 -3.66
CA SER A 511 -5.74 -32.70 -3.88
C SER A 511 -6.44 -32.02 -5.07
N PRO A 512 -6.46 -32.70 -6.27
CA PRO A 512 -5.71 -33.88 -6.58
C PRO A 512 -4.27 -33.65 -6.99
N ALA A 513 -3.35 -34.55 -6.66
CA ALA A 513 -2.12 -34.73 -7.40
C ALA A 513 -2.43 -35.53 -8.66
N HIS A 514 -1.73 -35.22 -9.77
CA HIS A 514 -1.96 -35.83 -11.06
C HIS A 514 -0.66 -36.12 -11.77
N LEU A 515 -0.57 -37.25 -12.48
CA LEU A 515 0.50 -37.53 -13.43
C LEU A 515 -0.01 -38.27 -14.65
N THR A 516 0.69 -38.06 -15.76
CA THR A 516 0.43 -38.73 -17.04
C THR A 516 1.71 -39.40 -17.51
N ASP A 517 1.60 -40.70 -17.85
CA ASP A 517 2.68 -41.53 -18.34
C ASP A 517 2.44 -41.87 -19.82
N ASP A 518 3.35 -41.40 -20.71
CA ASP A 518 3.27 -41.66 -22.14
C ASP A 518 3.92 -43.00 -22.48
N LEU A 519 3.06 -43.98 -22.78
CA LEU A 519 3.41 -45.35 -23.14
C LEU A 519 3.64 -45.52 -24.66
N SER A 520 3.62 -44.46 -25.47
CA SER A 520 3.69 -44.57 -26.94
C SER A 520 4.96 -45.20 -27.42
N GLY A 521 6.12 -44.89 -26.74
CA GLY A 521 7.43 -45.50 -27.03
C GLY A 521 7.72 -46.75 -26.19
N VAL A 522 6.67 -47.36 -25.60
CA VAL A 522 6.74 -48.68 -24.95
C VAL A 522 5.83 -49.67 -25.68
N LEU A 523 4.61 -49.20 -26.10
CA LEU A 523 3.60 -50.04 -26.70
C LEU A 523 3.81 -50.24 -28.21
N ASP A 524 4.87 -49.68 -28.80
CA ASP A 524 5.37 -49.99 -30.15
C ASP A 524 6.28 -51.23 -30.18
N ASP A 525 6.89 -51.58 -29.02
CA ASP A 525 7.78 -52.73 -28.83
C ASP A 525 7.22 -53.78 -27.85
N ALA A 526 6.13 -53.48 -27.13
CA ALA A 526 5.62 -54.32 -26.07
C ALA A 526 4.09 -54.22 -25.90
N SER A 527 3.50 -55.18 -25.27
CA SER A 527 2.09 -55.23 -24.94
C SER A 527 1.84 -55.16 -23.43
N LEU A 528 0.84 -54.37 -22.97
CA LEU A 528 0.48 -54.28 -21.54
C LEU A 528 -0.12 -55.62 -21.07
N THR A 529 0.50 -56.27 -20.10
CA THR A 529 0.11 -57.60 -19.61
C THR A 529 -0.43 -57.62 -18.18
N ALA A 530 -0.07 -56.63 -17.34
CA ALA A 530 -0.63 -56.47 -16.00
C ALA A 530 -0.68 -55.02 -15.52
N GLY A 531 -1.67 -54.69 -14.72
CA GLY A 531 -1.90 -53.36 -14.14
C GLY A 531 -2.73 -52.44 -15.02
N PRO A 532 -2.71 -51.06 -14.75
CA PRO A 532 -1.98 -50.45 -13.65
C PRO A 532 -2.64 -50.72 -12.29
N THR A 533 -1.81 -50.68 -11.25
CA THR A 533 -2.24 -50.65 -9.85
C THR A 533 -1.63 -49.46 -9.14
N ALA A 534 -2.33 -48.85 -8.19
CA ALA A 534 -1.83 -47.76 -7.39
C ALA A 534 -2.04 -48.05 -5.89
N THR A 535 -1.10 -47.67 -5.04
CA THR A 535 -1.24 -47.82 -3.57
C THR A 535 -2.25 -46.86 -2.99
N THR A 536 -2.42 -45.66 -3.61
CA THR A 536 -3.46 -44.69 -3.33
C THR A 536 -3.86 -43.97 -4.61
N GLY A 537 -5.05 -43.40 -4.66
CA GLY A 537 -5.62 -42.77 -5.86
C GLY A 537 -6.11 -43.79 -6.88
N THR A 538 -6.28 -43.34 -8.12
CA THR A 538 -6.79 -44.13 -9.23
C THR A 538 -5.86 -44.04 -10.43
N ALA A 539 -5.40 -45.19 -10.94
CA ALA A 539 -4.60 -45.30 -12.16
C ALA A 539 -5.43 -45.97 -13.26
N GLN A 540 -5.38 -45.44 -14.47
CA GLN A 540 -6.10 -45.94 -15.62
C GLN A 540 -5.28 -45.80 -16.90
N VAL A 541 -5.31 -46.81 -17.77
CA VAL A 541 -4.72 -46.71 -19.13
C VAL A 541 -5.81 -46.46 -20.15
N THR A 542 -5.62 -45.46 -20.99
CA THR A 542 -6.49 -45.15 -22.13
C THR A 542 -5.64 -44.94 -23.38
N GLY A 543 -5.73 -45.90 -24.34
CA GLY A 543 -4.83 -45.91 -25.48
C GLY A 543 -3.37 -46.09 -25.04
N ASN A 544 -2.51 -45.19 -25.40
CA ASN A 544 -1.07 -45.21 -25.04
C ASN A 544 -0.74 -44.28 -23.85
N THR A 545 -1.73 -43.90 -23.06
CA THR A 545 -1.52 -42.99 -21.91
C THR A 545 -2.00 -43.67 -20.63
N LEU A 546 -1.19 -43.67 -19.60
CA LEU A 546 -1.58 -44.00 -18.24
C LEU A 546 -1.76 -42.67 -17.46
N ASP A 547 -2.97 -42.48 -16.96
CA ASP A 547 -3.29 -41.35 -16.06
C ASP A 547 -3.48 -41.87 -14.63
N TRP A 548 -2.88 -41.14 -13.67
CA TRP A 548 -3.10 -41.36 -12.25
C TRP A 548 -3.52 -40.05 -11.59
N SER A 549 -4.45 -40.13 -10.66
CA SER A 549 -4.92 -39.01 -9.86
C SER A 549 -5.22 -39.48 -8.43
N GLY A 550 -4.81 -38.67 -7.43
CA GLY A 550 -5.00 -39.03 -6.04
C GLY A 550 -4.76 -37.87 -5.09
N GLU A 551 -5.16 -38.02 -3.83
CA GLU A 551 -4.84 -37.09 -2.74
C GLU A 551 -3.56 -37.55 -2.04
N LEU A 552 -2.60 -36.63 -1.83
CA LEU A 552 -1.35 -36.89 -1.12
C LEU A 552 -1.16 -35.84 -0.01
N ALA A 553 -1.24 -36.25 1.25
CA ALA A 553 -0.80 -35.44 2.38
C ALA A 553 0.73 -35.19 2.34
N PRO A 554 1.23 -34.17 3.02
CA PRO A 554 2.67 -33.92 3.11
C PRO A 554 3.46 -35.18 3.53
N GLY A 555 4.49 -35.53 2.78
CA GLY A 555 5.31 -36.74 2.96
C GLY A 555 4.67 -38.04 2.48
N ALA A 556 3.42 -38.03 1.98
CA ALA A 556 2.78 -39.23 1.45
C ALA A 556 3.28 -39.59 0.05
N THR A 557 3.34 -40.90 -0.24
CA THR A 557 3.78 -41.45 -1.52
C THR A 557 2.73 -42.34 -2.14
N ALA A 558 2.39 -42.12 -3.39
CA ALA A 558 1.70 -43.08 -4.24
C ALA A 558 2.70 -43.87 -5.06
N THR A 559 2.51 -45.21 -5.16
CA THR A 559 3.29 -46.07 -6.03
C THR A 559 2.35 -46.67 -7.07
N ILE A 560 2.62 -46.43 -8.35
CA ILE A 560 1.89 -46.96 -9.50
C ILE A 560 2.76 -48.01 -10.17
N THR A 561 2.21 -49.18 -10.39
CA THR A 561 2.95 -50.30 -10.97
C THR A 561 2.14 -50.94 -12.12
N TYR A 562 2.82 -51.23 -13.23
CA TYR A 562 2.26 -51.96 -14.35
C TYR A 562 3.37 -52.77 -15.04
N THR A 563 3.00 -53.81 -15.79
CA THR A 563 3.94 -54.71 -16.48
C THR A 563 3.58 -54.81 -17.96
N VAL A 564 4.55 -54.66 -18.81
CA VAL A 564 4.49 -54.96 -20.25
C VAL A 564 5.26 -56.21 -20.55
N THR A 565 4.94 -56.90 -21.64
CA THR A 565 5.76 -58.02 -22.17
C THR A 565 6.24 -57.59 -23.55
N VAL A 566 7.54 -57.68 -23.76
CA VAL A 566 8.19 -57.38 -25.04
C VAL A 566 7.63 -58.30 -26.12
N ASP A 567 7.24 -57.73 -27.25
CA ASP A 567 6.66 -58.48 -28.36
C ASP A 567 7.71 -59.42 -29.00
N ASP A 568 7.25 -60.62 -29.44
CA ASP A 568 8.10 -61.61 -30.11
C ASP A 568 7.43 -62.03 -31.43
N PRO A 569 7.99 -61.66 -32.59
CA PRO A 569 9.16 -60.80 -32.77
C PRO A 569 8.89 -59.33 -32.37
N ASP A 570 9.91 -58.65 -31.93
CA ASP A 570 9.88 -57.19 -31.74
C ASP A 570 9.83 -56.49 -33.09
N GLU A 571 8.79 -55.68 -33.31
CA GLU A 571 8.54 -54.95 -34.57
C GLU A 571 8.81 -53.43 -34.44
N GLY A 572 9.16 -52.93 -33.25
CA GLY A 572 9.39 -51.52 -32.96
C GLY A 572 10.83 -51.05 -33.17
N ASP A 573 11.32 -50.08 -32.40
CA ASP A 573 12.64 -49.54 -32.49
C ASP A 573 13.64 -50.21 -31.52
N ALA A 574 13.22 -51.29 -30.87
CA ALA A 574 13.98 -52.11 -29.93
C ALA A 574 14.41 -51.33 -28.67
N VAL A 575 13.72 -50.31 -28.23
CA VAL A 575 13.93 -49.57 -26.99
C VAL A 575 12.65 -49.12 -26.38
N LEU A 576 12.29 -49.66 -25.25
CA LEU A 576 11.12 -49.20 -24.49
C LEU A 576 11.39 -47.83 -23.86
N ARG A 577 10.92 -46.75 -24.50
CA ARG A 577 11.08 -45.39 -24.02
C ARG A 577 9.77 -44.95 -23.33
N ASN A 578 9.92 -44.50 -22.11
CA ASN A 578 8.76 -44.17 -21.29
C ASN A 578 8.98 -42.84 -20.55
N ALA A 579 7.95 -41.97 -20.55
CA ALA A 579 8.08 -40.60 -20.07
C ALA A 579 6.85 -40.18 -19.22
N VAL A 580 7.08 -39.78 -17.96
CA VAL A 580 6.04 -39.25 -17.04
C VAL A 580 6.12 -37.74 -16.98
N THR A 581 4.95 -37.13 -17.10
CA THR A 581 4.71 -35.67 -16.89
C THR A 581 3.67 -35.48 -15.79
N SER A 582 3.59 -34.23 -15.28
CA SER A 582 2.58 -33.81 -14.29
C SER A 582 2.27 -32.34 -14.45
N ASP A 583 1.00 -31.97 -14.28
CA ASP A 583 0.52 -30.60 -14.18
C ASP A 583 0.27 -30.14 -12.73
N THR A 584 0.58 -31.02 -11.76
CA THR A 584 0.51 -30.67 -10.34
C THR A 584 1.54 -29.58 -10.02
N PRO A 585 1.16 -28.49 -9.31
CA PRO A 585 2.07 -27.42 -8.95
C PRO A 585 3.31 -27.95 -8.22
N GLY A 586 4.51 -27.48 -8.63
CA GLY A 586 5.78 -27.88 -8.03
C GLY A 586 6.25 -29.30 -8.38
N ALA A 587 5.65 -29.93 -9.42
CA ALA A 587 6.05 -31.25 -9.87
C ALA A 587 7.45 -31.23 -10.50
N ARG A 588 8.28 -32.20 -10.11
CA ARG A 588 9.65 -32.40 -10.60
C ARG A 588 10.07 -33.86 -10.54
N CYS A 589 11.12 -34.22 -11.26
CA CYS A 589 11.73 -35.54 -11.12
C CYS A 589 12.59 -35.67 -9.86
N ALA A 590 12.56 -36.83 -9.21
CA ALA A 590 13.31 -37.14 -8.01
C ALA A 590 14.85 -37.35 -8.28
N ALA A 591 15.29 -37.38 -9.55
CA ALA A 591 16.66 -37.64 -9.90
C ALA A 591 17.51 -36.37 -9.73
N ASP A 592 18.65 -36.51 -9.01
CA ASP A 592 19.59 -35.43 -8.74
C ASP A 592 20.22 -34.80 -10.00
N GLU A 593 20.17 -35.47 -11.16
CA GLU A 593 20.83 -35.03 -12.39
C GLU A 593 19.87 -34.38 -13.43
N ALA A 594 18.55 -34.53 -13.27
CA ALA A 594 17.56 -33.96 -14.18
C ALA A 594 16.23 -33.70 -13.45
N PRO A 595 16.13 -32.61 -12.69
CA PRO A 595 14.89 -32.32 -11.91
C PRO A 595 13.69 -31.93 -12.78
N ASP A 596 13.92 -31.63 -14.07
CA ASP A 596 12.87 -31.17 -14.97
C ASP A 596 12.05 -32.35 -15.53
N LEU A 597 10.74 -32.12 -15.71
CA LEU A 597 9.87 -33.07 -16.41
C LEU A 597 10.15 -33.09 -17.92
N PRO A 598 9.96 -34.21 -18.60
CA PRO A 598 9.43 -35.49 -18.12
C PRO A 598 10.46 -36.36 -17.40
N CYS A 599 10.00 -37.20 -16.45
CA CYS A 599 10.81 -38.26 -15.86
C CYS A 599 10.84 -39.48 -16.80
N THR A 600 12.00 -39.86 -17.29
CA THR A 600 12.13 -40.87 -18.33
C THR A 600 12.78 -42.16 -17.83
N SER A 601 12.46 -43.29 -18.49
CA SER A 601 13.17 -44.53 -18.39
C SER A 601 13.37 -45.14 -19.78
N GLU A 602 14.49 -45.79 -20.03
CA GLU A 602 14.79 -46.48 -21.27
C GLU A 602 15.19 -47.92 -20.94
N VAL A 603 14.62 -48.91 -21.65
CA VAL A 603 14.99 -50.32 -21.56
C VAL A 603 15.31 -50.81 -22.98
N PRO A 604 16.58 -51.04 -23.32
CA PRO A 604 16.97 -51.63 -24.61
C PRO A 604 16.47 -53.07 -24.73
N VAL A 605 15.97 -53.44 -25.90
CA VAL A 605 15.58 -54.81 -26.25
C VAL A 605 16.70 -55.43 -27.06
N THR A 606 17.30 -56.47 -26.48
CA THR A 606 18.41 -57.18 -27.13
C THR A 606 17.90 -58.51 -27.74
N ASN A 607 17.96 -58.61 -29.06
CA ASN A 607 17.68 -59.88 -29.71
C ASN A 607 18.78 -60.90 -29.40
N PRO A 608 18.43 -62.10 -28.94
CA PRO A 608 19.45 -63.12 -28.72
C PRO A 608 20.23 -63.37 -30.02
N SER A 609 21.55 -63.18 -29.98
CA SER A 609 22.41 -63.47 -31.11
C SER A 609 22.17 -64.93 -31.57
N PRO A 610 21.89 -65.20 -32.84
CA PRO A 610 21.65 -66.58 -33.27
C PRO A 610 22.90 -67.41 -32.90
N SER A 611 22.67 -68.46 -32.10
CA SER A 611 23.68 -69.47 -31.73
C SER A 611 24.37 -69.92 -33.00
N PRO A 612 25.70 -69.94 -33.08
CA PRO A 612 26.38 -70.37 -34.30
C PRO A 612 26.02 -71.82 -34.58
N SER A 613 25.36 -72.04 -35.74
CA SER A 613 25.02 -73.38 -36.30
C SER A 613 26.27 -74.23 -36.35
N PRO A 614 26.25 -75.49 -35.92
CA PRO A 614 27.41 -76.35 -35.99
C PRO A 614 27.80 -76.56 -37.46
N SER A 615 29.05 -76.14 -37.79
CA SER A 615 29.66 -76.42 -39.10
C SER A 615 29.73 -77.91 -39.34
N PRO A 616 29.49 -78.40 -40.54
CA PRO A 616 29.69 -79.79 -40.86
C PRO A 616 31.17 -80.17 -40.83
N THR A 617 31.43 -81.28 -40.16
CA THR A 617 32.77 -82.01 -40.16
C THR A 617 33.04 -82.58 -41.52
N ASP A 618 34.10 -82.09 -42.20
CA ASP A 618 34.70 -82.81 -43.32
C ASP A 618 36.04 -83.34 -42.83
N ASP A 619 36.11 -84.70 -42.76
CA ASP A 619 37.29 -85.49 -42.58
C ASP A 619 38.20 -85.44 -43.81
N CYS A 620 39.51 -85.19 -43.64
CA CYS A 620 40.61 -85.99 -44.24
C CYS A 620 42.00 -85.41 -43.94
N PRO A 621 43.14 -86.18 -44.02
CA PRO A 621 44.14 -86.23 -42.95
C PRO A 621 45.48 -85.52 -43.29
N SER A 622 46.23 -85.38 -42.21
CA SER A 622 47.62 -85.01 -41.99
C SER A 622 48.67 -85.35 -43.12
N PRO A 623 49.83 -84.65 -43.24
CA PRO A 623 50.93 -84.86 -42.28
C PRO A 623 51.77 -83.64 -41.85
N SER A 624 52.30 -83.78 -40.66
CA SER A 624 53.50 -83.10 -40.09
C SER A 624 54.76 -83.33 -40.91
N PRO A 625 56.01 -82.73 -40.64
CA PRO A 625 56.46 -82.16 -39.39
C PRO A 625 57.43 -80.92 -39.48
N SER A 626 57.92 -80.49 -38.31
CA SER A 626 59.22 -79.84 -37.95
C SER A 626 59.35 -78.35 -38.16
N ASP A 627 59.84 -77.50 -37.28
CA ASP A 627 60.80 -77.49 -36.20
C ASP A 627 60.72 -76.19 -35.39
N SER A 628 61.02 -76.35 -34.13
CA SER A 628 61.32 -75.37 -33.10
C SER A 628 62.58 -74.53 -33.43
N PRO A 629 62.97 -73.40 -32.78
CA PRO A 629 62.88 -73.16 -31.33
C PRO A 629 62.59 -71.72 -30.89
N SER A 630 62.21 -71.64 -29.64
CA SER A 630 62.25 -70.57 -28.66
C SER A 630 63.61 -69.85 -28.55
N PRO A 631 63.80 -68.64 -27.96
CA PRO A 631 63.55 -68.44 -26.52
C PRO A 631 63.00 -67.06 -26.09
N SER A 632 62.41 -67.05 -24.92
CA SER A 632 62.25 -65.93 -23.97
C SER A 632 63.64 -65.39 -23.49
N PRO A 633 63.82 -64.28 -22.73
CA PRO A 633 63.07 -63.94 -21.53
C PRO A 633 62.91 -62.40 -21.15
N SER A 634 62.14 -62.17 -20.11
CA SER A 634 62.32 -61.16 -18.98
C SER A 634 62.27 -59.69 -19.29
N ASP A 635 61.63 -58.79 -18.54
CA ASP A 635 61.55 -58.56 -17.10
C ASP A 635 60.52 -57.42 -16.79
N SER A 636 59.86 -57.62 -15.70
CA SER A 636 59.17 -56.59 -14.91
C SER A 636 60.19 -55.64 -14.24
N PRO A 637 59.93 -54.39 -13.78
CA PRO A 637 58.97 -54.13 -12.69
C PRO A 637 58.25 -52.77 -12.68
N SER A 638 57.23 -52.75 -11.91
CA SER A 638 56.59 -51.57 -11.27
C SER A 638 57.57 -50.73 -10.43
N PRO A 639 57.34 -49.38 -10.17
CA PRO A 639 56.39 -48.95 -9.12
C PRO A 639 55.69 -47.61 -9.35
N SER A 640 54.59 -47.45 -8.65
CA SER A 640 53.99 -46.15 -8.21
C SER A 640 54.94 -45.40 -7.25
N PRO A 641 54.78 -44.09 -6.87
CA PRO A 641 53.50 -43.35 -6.63
C PRO A 641 53.52 -41.80 -6.84
N SER A 642 52.39 -41.22 -6.50
CA SER A 642 52.14 -39.89 -5.87
C SER A 642 52.01 -38.63 -6.68
N ASP A 643 50.80 -38.03 -6.38
CA ASP A 643 50.53 -36.67 -6.02
C ASP A 643 50.53 -35.50 -7.00
N SER A 644 49.36 -34.91 -7.04
CA SER A 644 49.01 -33.52 -6.74
C SER A 644 48.41 -32.64 -7.85
N THR A 645 47.25 -32.16 -7.49
CA THR A 645 46.65 -30.82 -7.74
C THR A 645 46.19 -30.41 -9.13
N SER A 646 44.89 -30.25 -9.17
CA SER A 646 44.02 -29.21 -9.81
C SER A 646 44.72 -27.99 -10.48
N PRO A 647 44.15 -27.28 -11.46
CA PRO A 647 42.77 -26.83 -11.54
C PRO A 647 42.08 -26.79 -12.93
N SER A 648 40.80 -26.70 -12.86
CA SER A 648 39.78 -26.45 -13.88
C SER A 648 40.08 -25.25 -14.80
N PRO A 649 39.70 -25.24 -16.06
CA PRO A 649 39.44 -23.98 -16.78
C PRO A 649 37.98 -23.80 -17.17
N ARG A 650 37.52 -22.58 -16.88
CA ARG A 650 36.24 -21.91 -17.18
C ARG A 650 36.06 -21.71 -18.70
N PRO A 651 34.84 -21.82 -19.25
CA PRO A 651 34.58 -21.49 -20.65
C PRO A 651 34.43 -19.97 -20.87
N THR A 652 35.10 -19.51 -21.92
CA THR A 652 35.09 -18.15 -22.46
C THR A 652 33.89 -17.98 -23.40
N HIS A 653 33.05 -16.97 -23.10
CA HIS A 653 32.03 -16.45 -24.05
C HIS A 653 32.67 -15.42 -24.97
N THR A 654 32.56 -15.66 -26.29
CA THR A 654 32.93 -14.72 -27.34
C THR A 654 31.74 -13.81 -27.68
N HIS A 655 31.85 -12.51 -27.41
CA HIS A 655 30.96 -11.50 -27.97
C HIS A 655 31.62 -10.77 -29.14
N THR A 656 30.97 -10.81 -30.27
CA THR A 656 31.28 -10.03 -31.49
C THR A 656 30.79 -8.59 -31.30
N HIS A 657 31.71 -7.62 -31.37
CA HIS A 657 31.43 -6.20 -31.43
C HIS A 657 31.42 -5.68 -32.87
N GLY A 658 30.37 -4.93 -33.22
CA GLY A 658 30.36 -4.01 -34.37
C GLY A 658 30.80 -2.61 -33.94
N PRO A 659 31.30 -1.76 -34.84
CA PRO A 659 32.01 -0.55 -34.46
C PRO A 659 31.13 0.67 -34.24
N GLY A 660 31.35 1.39 -33.14
CA GLY A 660 30.79 2.72 -32.84
C GLY A 660 31.88 3.79 -32.86
N PRO A 661 31.53 5.05 -33.03
CA PRO A 661 32.47 6.12 -33.40
C PRO A 661 33.24 6.69 -32.19
N SER A 662 34.48 7.10 -32.53
CA SER A 662 35.50 7.70 -31.69
C SER A 662 35.15 9.11 -31.17
N TRP A 663 35.44 9.38 -29.90
CA TRP A 663 35.57 10.73 -29.35
C TRP A 663 36.99 10.94 -28.82
N THR A 664 37.59 12.04 -29.26
CA THR A 664 38.90 12.53 -28.84
C THR A 664 38.80 13.41 -27.58
N PRO A 665 39.77 13.34 -26.65
CA PRO A 665 39.80 14.23 -25.48
C PRO A 665 40.52 15.55 -25.78
N GLY A 666 39.96 16.66 -25.31
CA GLY A 666 40.56 17.99 -25.31
C GLY A 666 41.14 18.33 -23.93
N PRO A 667 42.09 19.24 -23.86
CA PRO A 667 43.02 19.34 -22.75
C PRO A 667 42.59 20.26 -21.61
N ASP A 668 43.10 19.90 -20.41
CA ASP A 668 43.13 20.60 -19.13
C ASP A 668 43.80 21.99 -19.21
N PRO A 669 43.32 23.00 -18.49
CA PRO A 669 44.19 24.14 -18.14
C PRO A 669 44.42 24.28 -16.64
N THR A 670 45.69 24.37 -16.36
CA THR A 670 46.37 24.60 -15.11
C THR A 670 46.15 25.99 -14.46
N HIS A 671 46.17 25.99 -13.12
CA HIS A 671 46.65 26.99 -12.15
C HIS A 671 46.65 28.48 -12.41
N GLY A 672 46.15 29.21 -11.43
CA GLY A 672 46.47 30.63 -11.18
C GLY A 672 45.96 31.13 -9.83
N ASN A 673 46.86 31.13 -8.83
CA ASN A 673 46.72 31.91 -7.60
C ASN A 673 46.63 33.40 -7.88
N HIS A 674 45.80 34.17 -7.16
CA HIS A 674 46.22 35.47 -6.55
C HIS A 674 45.27 35.95 -5.45
N HIS A 675 45.91 36.50 -4.44
CA HIS A 675 45.39 37.20 -3.26
C HIS A 675 44.63 38.48 -3.55
N GLY A 676 43.78 38.88 -2.61
CA GLY A 676 43.47 40.29 -2.36
C GLY A 676 42.08 40.56 -1.82
N GLY A 677 41.98 40.86 -0.62
CA GLY A 677 41.18 41.41 0.40
C GLY A 677 40.12 42.45 0.04
N GLY A 678 39.17 42.58 0.97
CA GLY A 678 38.35 43.77 1.12
C GLY A 678 36.87 43.51 1.40
N GLY A 679 36.47 43.82 2.61
CA GLY A 679 35.22 43.63 3.27
C GLY A 679 33.97 44.28 2.67
N GLY A 680 32.85 43.92 3.20
CA GLY A 680 31.54 44.56 3.00
C GLY A 680 30.39 43.67 3.44
N ASP A 681 29.87 44.00 4.60
CA ASP A 681 28.62 43.53 5.16
C ASP A 681 27.46 43.48 4.16
N HIS A 682 26.62 42.46 4.22
CA HIS A 682 25.17 42.50 4.44
C HIS A 682 24.47 41.19 3.99
N GLY A 683 23.59 40.70 4.86
CA GLY A 683 22.45 39.91 4.51
C GLY A 683 22.61 38.40 4.68
N GLY A 684 22.40 37.89 5.89
CA GLY A 684 22.24 36.46 6.15
C GLY A 684 20.99 35.95 5.50
N MET A 685 21.15 35.01 4.57
CA MET A 685 20.09 34.07 4.23
C MET A 685 20.23 32.85 5.11
N ALA A 686 19.11 32.46 5.71
CA ALA A 686 19.03 31.28 6.55
C ALA A 686 19.30 30.02 5.71
N ASP A 687 20.42 29.40 6.03
CA ASP A 687 20.79 28.07 5.54
C ASP A 687 19.98 27.04 6.35
N THR A 688 18.89 26.51 5.78
CA THR A 688 18.12 25.43 6.37
C THR A 688 18.64 24.08 5.87
N GLY A 689 19.80 23.69 6.35
CA GLY A 689 20.34 22.38 6.02
C GLY A 689 21.79 22.21 6.44
N SER A 690 21.98 21.34 7.38
CA SER A 690 23.23 20.73 7.82
C SER A 690 23.94 21.34 9.04
N ALA A 691 23.58 20.85 10.22
CA ALA A 691 24.51 20.58 11.31
C ALA A 691 23.89 19.65 12.36
N ALA A 692 23.73 18.39 12.08
CA ALA A 692 23.57 17.33 13.10
C ALA A 692 24.07 15.98 12.60
N THR A 693 25.30 15.92 12.12
CA THR A 693 26.03 14.65 11.97
C THR A 693 27.14 14.59 13.02
N GLY A 694 26.83 13.94 14.15
CA GLY A 694 27.86 13.71 15.17
C GLY A 694 27.39 12.99 16.45
N ALA A 695 26.10 12.89 16.73
CA ALA A 695 25.63 12.31 17.99
C ALA A 695 24.73 11.05 17.82
N GLY A 696 24.29 10.70 16.62
CA GLY A 696 23.31 9.61 16.40
C GLY A 696 23.87 8.18 16.43
N ILE A 697 25.16 7.99 16.19
CA ILE A 697 25.74 6.63 16.04
C ILE A 697 26.02 5.95 17.39
N ALA A 698 26.20 6.69 18.46
CA ALA A 698 26.44 6.12 19.79
C ALA A 698 25.16 5.64 20.51
N ALA A 699 24.00 6.18 20.18
CA ALA A 699 22.73 5.79 20.81
C ALA A 699 22.12 4.52 20.21
N VAL A 700 22.28 4.29 18.90
CA VAL A 700 21.74 3.10 18.20
C VAL A 700 22.48 1.81 18.62
N LEU A 701 23.78 1.89 18.90
CA LEU A 701 24.55 0.73 19.38
C LEU A 701 24.23 0.31 20.82
N LEU A 702 23.73 1.22 21.66
CA LEU A 702 23.29 0.92 23.03
C LEU A 702 21.88 0.33 23.08
N LEU A 703 21.00 0.68 22.14
CA LEU A 703 19.65 0.10 22.04
C LEU A 703 19.69 -1.33 21.49
N LEU A 704 20.56 -1.63 20.54
CA LEU A 704 20.73 -3.00 20.02
C LEU A 704 21.38 -3.97 21.05
N ALA A 705 22.21 -3.46 21.96
CA ALA A 705 22.75 -4.26 23.08
C ALA A 705 21.70 -4.52 24.19
N GLY A 706 20.72 -3.63 24.37
CA GLY A 706 19.61 -3.80 25.33
C GLY A 706 18.59 -4.86 24.91
N PHE A 707 18.26 -4.93 23.63
CA PHE A 707 17.30 -5.91 23.10
C PHE A 707 17.85 -7.36 23.09
N ALA A 708 19.15 -7.55 22.92
CA ALA A 708 19.76 -8.89 22.97
C ALA A 708 19.76 -9.49 24.36
N THR A 709 19.83 -8.70 25.42
CA THR A 709 19.81 -9.17 26.82
C THR A 709 18.41 -9.47 27.33
N VAL A 710 17.35 -8.83 26.79
CA VAL A 710 15.96 -9.12 27.19
C VAL A 710 15.45 -10.42 26.54
N ARG A 711 15.87 -10.75 25.31
CA ARG A 711 15.47 -12.03 24.66
C ARG A 711 16.13 -13.27 25.28
N LEU A 712 17.28 -13.16 25.93
CA LEU A 712 17.95 -14.28 26.58
C LEU A 712 17.36 -14.61 27.98
N THR A 713 16.65 -13.69 28.62
CA THR A 713 16.05 -13.93 29.95
C THR A 713 14.63 -14.53 29.88
N PHE A 714 13.93 -14.41 28.74
CA PHE A 714 12.59 -15.02 28.57
C PHE A 714 12.61 -16.48 28.11
N ARG A 715 13.72 -16.98 27.52
CA ARG A 715 13.84 -18.40 27.10
C ARG A 715 14.21 -19.39 28.23
N ALA A 716 14.51 -18.91 29.42
CA ALA A 716 14.93 -19.77 30.55
C ALA A 716 13.80 -20.12 31.54
N ARG A 717 12.53 -19.71 31.32
CA ARG A 717 11.41 -19.95 32.26
C ARG A 717 10.27 -20.82 31.74
N GLY A 718 10.45 -21.55 30.66
CA GLY A 718 9.43 -22.39 30.05
C GLY A 718 9.85 -23.87 29.96
N ARG A 719 10.38 -24.47 31.01
CA ARG A 719 10.44 -25.94 31.20
C ARG A 719 10.56 -26.24 32.66
N HIS A 720 9.42 -26.42 33.28
CA HIS A 720 9.15 -27.39 34.35
C HIS A 720 7.67 -27.67 34.38
#